data_c9429bb0cf77b9aeb45fd38de0850109
#
_entry.id   c9429bb0cf77b9aeb45fd38de0850109
#
_cell.length_a   1.000
_cell.length_b   1.000
_cell.length_c   1.000
_cell.angle_alpha   90.00
_cell.angle_beta   90.00
_cell.angle_gamma   90.00
#
_symmetry.space_group_name_H-M   'P 1'
#
loop_
_entity.id
_entity.type
_entity.pdbx_description
1 polymer ?
#
loop_
_entity_poly.entity_id
_entity_poly.type
_entity_poly.pdbx_seq_one_letter_code
_entity_poly.pdbx_strand_id
1 'polypeptide(L)'
;MLRNYLIHIWSAIMVVLSCFSSQAQDYNGTWRGNMAAGPQSIPLVIHVQQDGDNITVTMDSPMQQLYDVPTKASFDGNKLTVTEPQGGGVYKAELKGNTLEGTFTIMGYPMPLNMTRDVEVLAPDDDGVFINDSLLSVFDNIQLKEVEVTAQRQLIKQEVDRIGYNIEADADSKTNNVLTMLRKVPMVSVDAQDEIRVNGQTNFKIFRNGHPDPSLSRNAKDILKAMPASSVKRIEVITEPGAKYDAEGTTLILNIVMADNSTLKGVSGMASARADNKGAVGGSLNLTTQLDKVVLSVDYGIHHDGNNGQGYKTSSLNRYTQSGAELLGNSVFDVDKVTVHFGDVSASWEPDTLNLFSWSLSGFAYNYAGNGVNNNLMRDAAGSPIYSYGMGNHTKADSYNFDTRLDYQHRTRLKGETITLSYMLSAFRNKNKDNSRYNNLVNMPVTYYGIDQDGKENFNEHTLQLDWTRPLAEKHTLETGAKYIYRLNRSHNMIDYLGIDDDTDMRYKHVTQVGAAYVSYTFHSGPCDARAGLRYEHSFLRATYPDGQQDPYEAHLNDWVPSASLRYQFNWANSLKLSYAASINRPGISFLNPAVIETPTSRSYGNTDLGSVHYHSVSMTYMHVGPKFTFNVTPQFQFSNNGIGAVKWADGLVQVSTYANTLKTYSTTLSAFVQWMALPKTNVMFNGSIGYNYYKSNELNLKNDRISGNFFANVTQFLPWKLQLSGFAGMWGGGINDLYGRMGTIFFHGFSLQRSFLKEDRLTVQLQAIMPFGGKYMSMKNYITQGDVTGWTRYEQQARSFGVNISYRFGSLSTRVKKADKSIDNDDLIGSGKQSGGNASGTGNTPVGGMGGGN
;
A
#
# COMPACT_ATOMS: atom_id res chain seq x y z
N MET A 1 5.88 43.65 7.68
CA MET A 1 4.42 43.84 7.54
C MET A 1 3.55 42.63 7.91
N LEU A 2 4.12 41.47 8.18
CA LEU A 2 3.33 40.29 8.59
C LEU A 2 3.04 40.16 10.10
N ARG A 3 3.64 40.99 10.93
CA ARG A 3 3.50 40.93 12.40
C ARG A 3 2.29 41.68 12.97
N ASN A 4 1.68 42.55 12.21
CA ASN A 4 0.54 43.38 12.65
C ASN A 4 -0.84 42.80 12.28
N TYR A 5 -0.91 41.78 11.41
CA TYR A 5 -2.19 41.13 11.05
C TYR A 5 -2.60 40.00 11.99
N LEU A 6 -1.67 39.44 12.75
CA LEU A 6 -1.99 38.37 13.73
C LEU A 6 -2.58 38.86 15.05
N ILE A 7 -2.40 40.13 15.38
CA ILE A 7 -2.90 40.72 16.64
C ILE A 7 -4.39 41.11 16.53
N HIS A 8 -4.90 41.40 15.35
CA HIS A 8 -6.31 41.77 15.17
C HIS A 8 -7.28 40.59 14.98
N ILE A 9 -6.79 39.40 14.79
CA ILE A 9 -7.63 38.17 14.73
C ILE A 9 -7.90 37.62 16.13
N TRP A 10 -6.99 37.84 17.09
CA TRP A 10 -7.18 37.40 18.49
C TRP A 10 -8.09 38.27 19.32
N SER A 11 -8.27 39.55 18.97
CA SER A 11 -9.17 40.45 19.71
C SER A 11 -10.65 40.33 19.32
N ALA A 12 -10.99 39.72 18.19
CA ALA A 12 -12.39 39.53 17.78
C ALA A 12 -13.05 38.26 18.37
N ILE A 13 -12.27 37.35 18.98
CA ILE A 13 -12.77 36.10 19.57
C ILE A 13 -13.15 36.24 21.04
N MET A 14 -12.74 37.34 21.73
CA MET A 14 -12.94 37.51 23.16
C MET A 14 -14.22 38.28 23.54
N VAL A 15 -15.06 38.74 22.62
CA VAL A 15 -16.23 39.61 22.94
C VAL A 15 -17.58 38.88 22.87
N VAL A 16 -17.63 37.57 22.58
CA VAL A 16 -18.92 36.84 22.46
C VAL A 16 -19.23 35.92 23.67
N LEU A 17 -18.49 36.02 24.75
CA LEU A 17 -18.66 35.14 25.93
C LEU A 17 -19.08 35.90 27.20
N SER A 18 -20.16 36.67 27.12
CA SER A 18 -20.78 37.13 28.36
C SER A 18 -22.24 37.52 28.13
N CYS A 19 -23.14 36.59 28.41
CA CYS A 19 -24.52 36.80 28.93
C CYS A 19 -25.28 35.46 28.84
N PHE A 20 -25.17 34.64 29.86
CA PHE A 20 -26.26 33.68 30.19
C PHE A 20 -26.56 33.76 31.66
N SER A 21 -27.75 34.25 31.98
CA SER A 21 -28.37 34.18 33.29
C SER A 21 -28.67 32.73 33.66
N SER A 22 -28.29 32.32 34.87
CA SER A 22 -28.62 30.99 35.41
C SER A 22 -30.11 30.88 35.72
N GLN A 23 -30.83 30.06 34.94
CA GLN A 23 -32.07 29.45 35.42
C GLN A 23 -31.72 28.20 36.22
N ALA A 24 -32.33 28.02 37.40
CA ALA A 24 -32.25 26.80 38.16
C ALA A 24 -32.75 25.61 37.26
N GLN A 25 -31.91 24.63 37.06
CA GLN A 25 -32.23 23.48 36.17
C GLN A 25 -32.82 22.36 37.01
N ASP A 26 -33.87 21.72 36.49
CA ASP A 26 -34.55 20.59 37.10
C ASP A 26 -33.95 19.24 36.60
N TYR A 27 -33.34 18.48 37.50
CA TYR A 27 -32.77 17.15 37.23
C TYR A 27 -33.74 16.01 37.53
N ASN A 28 -34.94 16.26 38.11
CA ASN A 28 -35.86 15.23 38.54
C ASN A 28 -36.24 14.28 37.38
N GLY A 29 -36.37 12.99 37.70
CA GLY A 29 -36.85 11.96 36.75
C GLY A 29 -35.91 10.79 36.57
N THR A 30 -36.32 9.87 35.72
CA THR A 30 -35.55 8.70 35.29
C THR A 30 -34.82 9.02 34.02
N TRP A 31 -33.52 8.78 34.00
CA TRP A 31 -32.63 9.00 32.86
C TRP A 31 -32.04 7.71 32.37
N ARG A 32 -32.14 7.40 31.08
CA ARG A 32 -31.62 6.17 30.47
C ARG A 32 -30.57 6.48 29.42
N GLY A 33 -29.49 5.69 29.43
CA GLY A 33 -28.42 5.80 28.46
C GLY A 33 -27.66 4.49 28.29
N ASN A 34 -26.93 4.41 27.21
CA ASN A 34 -26.07 3.27 26.89
C ASN A 34 -24.61 3.69 26.90
N MET A 35 -23.83 3.07 27.76
CA MET A 35 -22.38 3.26 27.84
C MET A 35 -21.67 2.31 26.87
N ALA A 36 -20.86 2.85 26.01
CA ALA A 36 -20.05 2.05 25.07
C ALA A 36 -18.77 1.55 25.76
N ALA A 37 -18.72 0.28 26.12
CA ALA A 37 -17.54 -0.40 26.65
C ALA A 37 -16.98 -1.39 25.62
N GLY A 38 -16.15 -0.89 24.68
CA GLY A 38 -15.65 -1.69 23.58
C GLY A 38 -16.77 -2.13 22.62
N PRO A 39 -16.87 -3.42 22.26
CA PRO A 39 -17.94 -3.93 21.38
C PRO A 39 -19.29 -4.11 22.09
N GLN A 40 -19.35 -3.91 23.41
CA GLN A 40 -20.55 -4.08 24.22
C GLN A 40 -21.15 -2.72 24.56
N SER A 41 -22.49 -2.64 24.48
CA SER A 41 -23.29 -1.50 24.94
C SER A 41 -23.90 -1.88 26.30
N ILE A 42 -23.55 -1.16 27.36
CA ILE A 42 -24.00 -1.40 28.70
C ILE A 42 -25.11 -0.39 29.01
N PRO A 43 -26.38 -0.81 29.13
CA PRO A 43 -27.46 0.08 29.52
C PRO A 43 -27.32 0.49 30.98
N LEU A 44 -27.43 1.78 31.26
CA LEU A 44 -27.43 2.35 32.58
C LEU A 44 -28.68 3.25 32.74
N VAL A 45 -29.29 3.20 33.92
CA VAL A 45 -30.42 4.04 34.31
C VAL A 45 -30.07 4.77 35.58
N ILE A 46 -30.37 6.05 35.67
CA ILE A 46 -30.28 6.79 36.93
C ILE A 46 -31.66 7.38 37.26
N HIS A 47 -32.05 7.27 38.54
CA HIS A 47 -33.26 7.88 39.07
C HIS A 47 -32.83 9.05 39.94
N VAL A 48 -33.23 10.24 39.55
CA VAL A 48 -32.85 11.51 40.19
C VAL A 48 -34.04 12.09 40.89
N GLN A 49 -33.90 12.36 42.18
CA GLN A 49 -34.83 13.15 42.98
C GLN A 49 -34.12 14.41 43.53
N GLN A 50 -34.59 15.56 43.13
CA GLN A 50 -34.04 16.84 43.53
C GLN A 50 -35.10 17.60 44.37
N ASP A 51 -34.71 18.02 45.57
CA ASP A 51 -35.52 18.90 46.45
C ASP A 51 -34.65 20.10 46.86
N GLY A 52 -34.85 21.21 46.15
CA GLY A 52 -34.02 22.40 46.28
C GLY A 52 -32.55 22.14 45.94
N ASP A 53 -31.67 22.38 46.91
CA ASP A 53 -30.22 22.13 46.74
C ASP A 53 -29.81 20.69 47.06
N ASN A 54 -30.74 19.84 47.50
CA ASN A 54 -30.45 18.42 47.78
C ASN A 54 -30.79 17.56 46.56
N ILE A 55 -29.87 16.65 46.19
CA ILE A 55 -30.07 15.69 45.14
C ILE A 55 -29.75 14.28 45.63
N THR A 56 -30.69 13.37 45.39
CA THR A 56 -30.49 11.92 45.61
C THR A 56 -30.57 11.21 44.27
N VAL A 57 -29.62 10.28 44.06
CA VAL A 57 -29.56 9.52 42.79
C VAL A 57 -29.35 8.07 43.12
N THR A 58 -30.19 7.19 42.56
CA THR A 58 -29.93 5.75 42.49
C THR A 58 -29.58 5.36 41.06
N MET A 59 -28.84 4.28 40.89
CA MET A 59 -28.39 3.82 39.59
C MET A 59 -28.71 2.33 39.39
N ASP A 60 -29.22 2.00 38.18
CA ASP A 60 -29.43 0.62 37.74
C ASP A 60 -28.39 0.26 36.66
N SER A 61 -27.83 -0.94 36.79
CA SER A 61 -27.05 -1.61 35.77
C SER A 61 -27.69 -2.97 35.45
N PRO A 62 -28.66 -3.04 34.55
CA PRO A 62 -29.40 -4.28 34.24
C PRO A 62 -28.55 -5.45 33.83
N MET A 63 -27.44 -5.21 33.10
CA MET A 63 -26.50 -6.27 32.69
C MET A 63 -25.74 -6.89 33.88
N GLN A 64 -25.61 -6.16 34.97
CA GLN A 64 -24.96 -6.62 36.20
C GLN A 64 -25.97 -7.07 37.25
N GLN A 65 -27.28 -7.05 36.93
CA GLN A 65 -28.40 -7.34 37.84
C GLN A 65 -28.41 -6.46 39.12
N LEU A 66 -27.93 -5.22 38.99
CA LEU A 66 -27.90 -4.23 40.06
C LEU A 66 -29.03 -3.22 39.81
N TYR A 67 -29.88 -3.01 40.79
CA TYR A 67 -31.01 -2.08 40.75
C TYR A 67 -31.04 -1.22 42.00
N ASP A 68 -31.48 0.03 41.84
CA ASP A 68 -31.64 1.03 42.93
C ASP A 68 -30.37 1.21 43.78
N VAL A 69 -29.19 1.10 43.19
CA VAL A 69 -27.91 1.28 43.90
C VAL A 69 -27.76 2.73 44.36
N PRO A 70 -27.73 3.05 45.67
CA PRO A 70 -27.56 4.43 46.14
C PRO A 70 -26.19 4.97 45.68
N THR A 71 -26.19 6.20 45.13
CA THR A 71 -24.97 6.89 44.69
C THR A 71 -24.76 8.20 45.45
N LYS A 72 -23.54 8.71 45.40
CA LYS A 72 -23.28 10.08 45.84
C LYS A 72 -23.42 11.03 44.66
N ALA A 73 -24.32 12.00 44.75
CA ALA A 73 -24.52 12.97 43.69
C ALA A 73 -24.31 14.40 44.15
N SER A 74 -23.88 15.26 43.27
CA SER A 74 -23.79 16.71 43.45
C SER A 74 -24.00 17.40 42.11
N PHE A 75 -24.49 18.63 42.13
CA PHE A 75 -24.64 19.46 40.94
C PHE A 75 -24.06 20.87 41.16
N ASP A 76 -23.60 21.47 40.09
CA ASP A 76 -23.10 22.84 40.02
C ASP A 76 -23.60 23.48 38.73
N GLY A 77 -24.60 24.34 38.82
CA GLY A 77 -25.32 24.90 37.67
C GLY A 77 -25.94 23.78 36.82
N ASN A 78 -25.47 23.63 35.57
CA ASN A 78 -25.95 22.59 34.63
C ASN A 78 -25.12 21.30 34.66
N LYS A 79 -24.19 21.13 35.59
CA LYS A 79 -23.29 19.98 35.67
C LYS A 79 -23.69 19.06 36.83
N LEU A 80 -24.03 17.83 36.51
CA LEU A 80 -24.31 16.74 37.43
C LEU A 80 -23.09 15.85 37.59
N THR A 81 -22.72 15.53 38.82
CA THR A 81 -21.68 14.54 39.12
C THR A 81 -22.31 13.42 39.96
N VAL A 82 -22.26 12.17 39.52
CA VAL A 82 -22.76 11.01 40.26
C VAL A 82 -21.58 10.07 40.47
N THR A 83 -21.37 9.63 41.71
CA THR A 83 -20.27 8.75 42.10
C THR A 83 -20.83 7.44 42.68
N GLU A 84 -20.43 6.32 42.10
CA GLU A 84 -20.80 4.99 42.59
C GLU A 84 -19.92 4.58 43.78
N PRO A 85 -20.47 4.25 44.94
CA PRO A 85 -19.68 3.97 46.14
C PRO A 85 -18.90 2.66 46.12
N GLN A 86 -19.34 1.67 45.33
CA GLN A 86 -18.79 0.30 45.38
C GLN A 86 -17.79 -0.02 44.26
N GLY A 87 -17.90 0.63 43.09
CA GLY A 87 -17.07 0.33 41.93
C GLY A 87 -16.13 1.45 41.50
N GLY A 88 -16.14 2.60 42.20
CA GLY A 88 -15.29 3.76 41.86
C GLY A 88 -15.63 4.43 40.54
N GLY A 89 -16.81 4.18 39.98
CA GLY A 89 -17.33 4.85 38.79
C GLY A 89 -17.78 6.28 39.08
N VAL A 90 -17.44 7.24 38.22
CA VAL A 90 -17.86 8.63 38.30
C VAL A 90 -18.50 9.05 36.98
N TYR A 91 -19.77 9.42 37.02
CA TYR A 91 -20.48 10.03 35.91
C TYR A 91 -20.48 11.56 36.05
N LYS A 92 -19.98 12.25 35.05
CA LYS A 92 -20.04 13.72 34.97
C LYS A 92 -20.77 14.10 33.69
N ALA A 93 -21.87 14.83 33.84
CA ALA A 93 -22.71 15.22 32.71
C ALA A 93 -23.19 16.67 32.82
N GLU A 94 -23.50 17.24 31.68
CA GLU A 94 -24.11 18.56 31.52
C GLU A 94 -25.54 18.41 31.05
N LEU A 95 -26.48 19.04 31.77
CA LEU A 95 -27.90 19.02 31.42
C LEU A 95 -28.18 19.96 30.25
N LYS A 96 -28.74 19.42 29.17
CA LYS A 96 -29.16 20.16 27.98
C LYS A 96 -30.61 19.77 27.61
N GLY A 97 -31.56 20.52 28.13
CA GLY A 97 -32.96 20.18 27.96
C GLY A 97 -33.32 18.84 28.62
N ASN A 98 -33.74 17.85 27.82
CA ASN A 98 -34.09 16.51 28.29
C ASN A 98 -32.94 15.51 28.12
N THR A 99 -31.69 15.95 27.96
CA THR A 99 -30.54 15.11 27.77
C THR A 99 -29.43 15.46 28.76
N LEU A 100 -28.85 14.47 29.41
CA LEU A 100 -27.58 14.53 30.15
C LEU A 100 -26.47 14.11 29.23
N GLU A 101 -25.63 15.03 28.76
CA GLU A 101 -24.45 14.74 27.95
C GLU A 101 -23.23 14.65 28.86
N GLY A 102 -22.63 13.44 28.93
CA GLY A 102 -21.55 13.25 29.88
C GLY A 102 -20.61 12.10 29.60
N THR A 103 -19.78 11.85 30.63
CA THR A 103 -18.74 10.82 30.58
C THR A 103 -18.78 10.04 31.89
N PHE A 104 -18.84 8.74 31.79
CA PHE A 104 -18.70 7.81 32.91
C PHE A 104 -17.26 7.32 32.99
N THR A 105 -16.60 7.54 34.12
CA THR A 105 -15.18 7.18 34.29
C THR A 105 -15.07 6.05 35.29
N ILE A 106 -14.53 4.89 34.90
CA ILE A 106 -14.21 3.75 35.77
C ILE A 106 -12.71 3.54 35.77
N MET A 107 -12.11 3.43 36.95
CA MET A 107 -10.64 3.19 37.10
C MET A 107 -9.78 4.19 36.29
N GLY A 108 -10.23 5.40 36.13
CA GLY A 108 -9.53 6.45 35.39
C GLY A 108 -9.79 6.46 33.88
N TYR A 109 -10.56 5.52 33.32
CA TYR A 109 -10.92 5.46 31.92
C TYR A 109 -12.27 6.13 31.66
N PRO A 110 -12.31 7.27 30.93
CA PRO A 110 -13.54 7.96 30.59
C PRO A 110 -14.25 7.27 29.41
N MET A 111 -15.53 6.97 29.57
CA MET A 111 -16.42 6.44 28.55
C MET A 111 -17.58 7.41 28.31
N PRO A 112 -17.89 7.79 27.08
CA PRO A 112 -19.02 8.64 26.78
C PRO A 112 -20.33 7.96 27.22
N LEU A 113 -21.16 8.70 27.94
CA LEU A 113 -22.48 8.25 28.34
C LEU A 113 -23.45 9.44 28.30
N ASN A 114 -24.32 9.42 27.32
CA ASN A 114 -25.42 10.37 27.21
C ASN A 114 -26.70 9.67 27.66
N MET A 115 -27.51 10.38 28.49
CA MET A 115 -28.77 9.84 29.00
C MET A 115 -29.90 10.77 28.60
N THR A 116 -31.06 10.20 28.32
CA THR A 116 -32.30 10.92 28.03
C THR A 116 -33.30 10.69 29.16
N ARG A 117 -34.09 11.74 29.49
CA ARG A 117 -35.13 11.63 30.51
C ARG A 117 -36.32 10.85 29.98
N ASP A 118 -36.77 9.84 30.74
CA ASP A 118 -38.04 9.15 30.46
C ASP A 118 -39.19 10.14 30.64
N VAL A 119 -40.02 10.32 29.64
CA VAL A 119 -41.29 11.01 29.78
C VAL A 119 -42.29 9.96 30.29
N GLU A 120 -42.83 10.11 31.50
CA GLU A 120 -43.89 9.26 32.00
C GLU A 120 -45.11 9.38 31.06
N VAL A 121 -45.33 8.36 30.26
CA VAL A 121 -46.62 8.19 29.62
C VAL A 121 -47.53 7.53 30.65
N LEU A 122 -48.43 8.31 31.28
CA LEU A 122 -49.49 7.75 32.11
C LEU A 122 -50.24 6.71 31.32
N ALA A 123 -50.20 5.46 31.80
CA ALA A 123 -51.04 4.40 31.25
C ALA A 123 -52.52 4.82 31.29
N PRO A 124 -53.30 4.68 30.24
CA PRO A 124 -54.71 5.02 30.27
C PRO A 124 -55.44 4.04 31.18
N ASP A 125 -56.21 4.55 32.12
CA ASP A 125 -57.24 3.81 32.83
C ASP A 125 -58.24 3.24 31.83
N ASP A 126 -58.85 2.10 32.16
CA ASP A 126 -59.65 1.18 31.34
C ASP A 126 -61.04 1.73 30.93
N ASP A 127 -61.12 3.02 30.54
CA ASP A 127 -62.35 3.61 29.99
C ASP A 127 -62.05 4.26 28.65
N GLY A 128 -62.55 3.61 27.58
CA GLY A 128 -62.32 3.93 26.17
C GLY A 128 -62.50 5.40 25.82
N VAL A 129 -61.43 6.09 25.54
CA VAL A 129 -61.41 7.41 24.93
C VAL A 129 -60.87 7.29 23.51
N PHE A 130 -61.70 7.72 22.57
CA PHE A 130 -61.37 7.84 21.15
C PHE A 130 -60.18 8.76 21.00
N ILE A 131 -59.06 8.21 20.45
CA ILE A 131 -57.93 8.99 20.02
C ILE A 131 -58.35 9.81 18.80
N ASN A 132 -58.30 11.12 18.91
CA ASN A 132 -58.60 12.06 17.85
C ASN A 132 -57.51 11.99 16.78
N ASP A 133 -57.86 11.71 15.53
CA ASP A 133 -57.00 11.60 14.35
C ASP A 133 -56.07 12.80 14.12
N SER A 134 -56.31 13.93 14.79
CA SER A 134 -55.45 15.11 14.71
C SER A 134 -54.12 15.02 15.50
N LEU A 135 -53.99 14.04 16.41
CA LEU A 135 -52.73 13.82 17.14
C LEU A 135 -51.77 12.90 16.34
N LEU A 136 -52.29 11.98 15.54
CA LEU A 136 -51.48 11.14 14.66
C LEU A 136 -50.79 11.95 13.57
N SER A 137 -51.42 13.01 13.06
CA SER A 137 -50.83 13.89 12.05
C SER A 137 -49.66 14.75 12.57
N VAL A 138 -49.55 14.91 13.90
CA VAL A 138 -48.40 15.61 14.52
C VAL A 138 -47.17 14.70 14.60
N PHE A 139 -47.36 13.38 14.72
CA PHE A 139 -46.24 12.42 14.73
C PHE A 139 -45.71 12.11 13.32
N ASP A 140 -46.54 12.22 12.26
CA ASP A 140 -46.10 12.05 10.88
C ASP A 140 -45.21 13.18 10.35
N ASN A 141 -45.18 14.35 11.03
CA ASN A 141 -44.37 15.49 10.64
C ASN A 141 -43.10 15.71 11.51
N ILE A 142 -42.88 14.88 12.50
CA ILE A 142 -41.57 14.84 13.16
C ILE A 142 -40.66 13.95 12.32
N GLN A 143 -40.13 14.52 11.26
CA GLN A 143 -38.82 14.02 10.72
C GLN A 143 -37.80 14.18 11.83
N LEU A 144 -37.61 13.13 12.61
CA LEU A 144 -36.41 12.96 13.39
C LEU A 144 -35.27 13.14 12.39
N LYS A 145 -34.58 14.26 12.43
CA LYS A 145 -33.28 14.37 11.80
C LYS A 145 -32.49 13.20 12.40
N GLU A 146 -32.32 12.17 11.61
CA GLU A 146 -31.42 11.08 11.90
C GLU A 146 -30.09 11.76 12.21
N VAL A 147 -29.76 11.89 13.49
CA VAL A 147 -28.41 12.22 13.91
C VAL A 147 -27.64 10.94 13.59
N GLU A 148 -27.16 10.88 12.37
CA GLU A 148 -26.18 9.90 11.96
C GLU A 148 -24.96 10.17 12.85
N VAL A 149 -24.92 9.53 14.00
CA VAL A 149 -23.69 9.33 14.76
C VAL A 149 -22.88 8.37 13.91
N THR A 150 -22.25 8.89 12.89
CA THR A 150 -21.14 8.22 12.22
C THR A 150 -20.04 8.13 13.27
N ALA A 151 -20.09 7.06 14.08
CA ALA A 151 -18.91 6.60 14.78
C ALA A 151 -17.89 6.39 13.68
N GLN A 152 -16.90 7.29 13.60
CA GLN A 152 -15.86 7.23 12.58
C GLN A 152 -15.21 5.87 12.72
N ARG A 153 -15.44 4.97 11.75
CA ARG A 153 -14.85 3.62 11.74
C ARG A 153 -13.34 3.81 11.84
N GLN A 154 -12.72 3.07 12.72
CA GLN A 154 -11.30 3.10 12.96
C GLN A 154 -10.56 2.86 11.63
N LEU A 155 -9.76 3.83 11.18
CA LEU A 155 -9.03 3.73 9.93
C LEU A 155 -7.88 2.72 10.00
N ILE A 156 -7.34 2.45 11.20
CA ILE A 156 -6.19 1.57 11.37
C ILE A 156 -6.51 0.47 12.38
N LYS A 157 -6.12 -0.76 12.04
CA LYS A 157 -6.20 -1.93 12.90
C LYS A 157 -4.86 -2.66 12.89
N GLN A 158 -4.33 -2.99 14.06
CA GLN A 158 -3.16 -3.84 14.20
C GLN A 158 -3.58 -5.27 14.54
N GLU A 159 -3.02 -6.22 13.82
CA GLU A 159 -3.09 -7.65 14.10
C GLU A 159 -1.69 -8.20 14.42
N VAL A 160 -1.57 -9.48 14.74
CA VAL A 160 -0.30 -10.09 15.17
C VAL A 160 0.79 -9.97 14.10
N ASP A 161 0.41 -10.07 12.82
CA ASP A 161 1.33 -10.12 11.68
C ASP A 161 1.21 -8.90 10.75
N ARG A 162 0.21 -8.02 10.94
CA ARG A 162 -0.10 -6.93 10.00
C ARG A 162 -0.65 -5.67 10.63
N ILE A 163 -0.53 -4.58 9.90
CA ILE A 163 -1.24 -3.32 10.16
C ILE A 163 -2.19 -3.08 8.98
N GLY A 164 -3.48 -2.96 9.26
CA GLY A 164 -4.52 -2.71 8.25
C GLY A 164 -4.95 -1.25 8.23
N TYR A 165 -5.03 -0.64 7.05
CA TYR A 165 -5.66 0.65 6.80
C TYR A 165 -7.01 0.46 6.13
N ASN A 166 -8.08 0.88 6.77
CA ASN A 166 -9.45 0.71 6.28
C ASN A 166 -9.79 1.78 5.24
N ILE A 167 -9.61 1.47 3.98
CA ILE A 167 -9.90 2.37 2.85
C ILE A 167 -11.39 2.66 2.74
N GLU A 168 -12.25 1.68 2.98
CA GLU A 168 -13.70 1.84 2.91
C GLU A 168 -14.21 2.94 3.87
N ALA A 169 -13.54 3.12 5.00
CA ALA A 169 -13.88 4.14 5.98
C ALA A 169 -13.31 5.54 5.64
N ASP A 170 -12.36 5.63 4.71
CA ASP A 170 -11.78 6.90 4.26
C ASP A 170 -12.65 7.52 3.15
N ALA A 171 -13.14 8.73 3.36
CA ALA A 171 -13.99 9.44 2.41
C ALA A 171 -13.34 9.66 1.04
N ASP A 172 -12.01 9.79 1.01
CA ASP A 172 -11.23 9.97 -0.23
C ASP A 172 -11.24 8.72 -1.13
N SER A 173 -11.59 7.55 -0.58
CA SER A 173 -11.69 6.31 -1.37
C SER A 173 -12.77 6.36 -2.47
N LYS A 174 -13.76 7.22 -2.32
CA LYS A 174 -14.88 7.35 -3.26
C LYS A 174 -14.46 7.90 -4.62
N THR A 175 -13.40 8.68 -4.68
CA THR A 175 -12.97 9.40 -5.87
C THR A 175 -11.54 9.11 -6.32
N ASN A 176 -10.71 8.64 -5.41
CA ASN A 176 -9.31 8.35 -5.71
C ASN A 176 -9.10 6.92 -6.24
N ASN A 177 -7.95 6.69 -6.83
CA ASN A 177 -7.45 5.37 -7.14
C ASN A 177 -6.63 4.81 -5.96
N VAL A 178 -6.35 3.51 -6.02
CA VAL A 178 -5.61 2.81 -4.95
C VAL A 178 -4.21 3.40 -4.77
N LEU A 179 -3.51 3.75 -5.84
CA LEU A 179 -2.16 4.33 -5.76
C LEU A 179 -2.15 5.63 -4.94
N THR A 180 -3.16 6.48 -5.13
CA THR A 180 -3.29 7.72 -4.35
C THR A 180 -3.56 7.42 -2.87
N MET A 181 -4.40 6.42 -2.59
CA MET A 181 -4.73 6.03 -1.21
C MET A 181 -3.55 5.38 -0.48
N LEU A 182 -2.63 4.74 -1.20
CA LEU A 182 -1.41 4.16 -0.60
C LEU A 182 -0.58 5.19 0.17
N ARG A 183 -0.60 6.46 -0.23
CA ARG A 183 0.09 7.54 0.50
C ARG A 183 -0.39 7.72 1.93
N LYS A 184 -1.61 7.27 2.22
CA LYS A 184 -2.23 7.33 3.55
C LYS A 184 -2.04 6.07 4.39
N VAL A 185 -1.55 5.00 3.79
CA VAL A 185 -1.36 3.72 4.47
C VAL A 185 -0.12 3.77 5.37
N PRO A 186 -0.21 3.37 6.64
CA PRO A 186 0.95 3.30 7.53
C PRO A 186 2.11 2.55 6.89
N MET A 187 3.33 3.05 7.07
CA MET A 187 4.58 2.46 6.55
C MET A 187 4.68 2.41 5.01
N VAL A 188 3.73 2.96 4.26
CA VAL A 188 3.78 3.05 2.79
C VAL A 188 4.07 4.47 2.36
N SER A 189 4.97 4.65 1.41
CA SER A 189 5.20 5.92 0.73
C SER A 189 5.14 5.72 -0.78
N VAL A 190 4.56 6.69 -1.48
CA VAL A 190 4.51 6.73 -2.93
C VAL A 190 5.15 8.04 -3.37
N ASP A 191 6.21 7.93 -4.13
CA ASP A 191 6.95 9.10 -4.57
C ASP A 191 6.28 9.83 -5.76
N ALA A 192 7.00 10.78 -6.29
CA ALA A 192 6.49 11.59 -7.38
C ALA A 192 6.56 10.91 -8.76
N GLN A 193 7.34 9.86 -8.88
CA GLN A 193 7.39 8.98 -10.04
C GLN A 193 6.39 7.82 -9.90
N ASP A 194 5.55 7.88 -8.85
CA ASP A 194 4.60 6.83 -8.47
C ASP A 194 5.25 5.51 -8.03
N GLU A 195 6.54 5.57 -7.64
CA GLU A 195 7.23 4.43 -7.06
C GLU A 195 6.78 4.20 -5.62
N ILE A 196 6.41 2.96 -5.33
CA ILE A 196 5.87 2.55 -4.04
C ILE A 196 7.01 2.03 -3.17
N ARG A 197 7.05 2.44 -1.90
CA ARG A 197 7.95 1.91 -0.88
C ARG A 197 7.18 1.50 0.35
N VAL A 198 7.53 0.37 0.89
CA VAL A 198 6.97 -0.13 2.15
C VAL A 198 8.09 -0.13 3.18
N ASN A 199 7.89 0.54 4.32
CA ASN A 199 8.90 0.73 5.35
C ASN A 199 10.24 1.28 4.81
N GLY A 200 10.16 2.20 3.83
CA GLY A 200 11.32 2.79 3.17
C GLY A 200 12.00 1.89 2.12
N GLN A 201 11.57 0.64 1.96
CA GLN A 201 12.14 -0.34 1.04
C GLN A 201 11.33 -0.45 -0.24
N THR A 202 11.98 -0.60 -1.38
CA THR A 202 11.36 -0.90 -2.68
C THR A 202 11.13 -2.40 -2.86
N ASN A 203 11.86 -3.22 -2.12
CA ASN A 203 11.71 -4.67 -2.15
C ASN A 203 10.58 -5.12 -1.22
N PHE A 204 9.35 -5.16 -1.72
CA PHE A 204 8.14 -5.66 -1.08
C PHE A 204 7.27 -6.36 -2.11
N LYS A 205 6.33 -7.17 -1.64
CA LYS A 205 5.42 -7.94 -2.48
C LYS A 205 4.02 -7.33 -2.42
N ILE A 206 3.27 -7.42 -3.53
CA ILE A 206 1.89 -6.93 -3.56
C ILE A 206 0.94 -8.10 -3.69
N PHE A 207 0.03 -8.19 -2.72
CA PHE A 207 -1.00 -9.21 -2.65
C PHE A 207 -2.37 -8.60 -2.88
N ARG A 208 -3.28 -9.40 -3.38
CA ARG A 208 -4.70 -9.09 -3.45
C ARG A 208 -5.50 -10.14 -2.67
N ASN A 209 -6.22 -9.69 -1.64
CA ASN A 209 -7.01 -10.58 -0.76
C ASN A 209 -6.20 -11.68 -0.08
N GLY A 210 -4.97 -11.38 0.31
CA GLY A 210 -4.06 -12.34 0.93
C GLY A 210 -3.32 -13.24 -0.05
N HIS A 211 -3.38 -12.96 -1.36
CA HIS A 211 -2.74 -13.74 -2.40
C HIS A 211 -1.86 -12.86 -3.26
N PRO A 212 -0.67 -13.32 -3.69
CA PRO A 212 0.14 -12.59 -4.65
C PRO A 212 -0.68 -12.30 -5.89
N ASP A 213 -0.49 -11.11 -6.40
CA ASP A 213 -1.02 -10.71 -7.68
C ASP A 213 0.14 -10.53 -8.65
N PRO A 214 0.35 -11.48 -9.58
CA PRO A 214 1.43 -11.39 -10.53
C PRO A 214 1.35 -10.15 -11.41
N SER A 215 0.14 -9.68 -11.72
CA SER A 215 -0.08 -8.44 -12.47
C SER A 215 0.41 -7.23 -11.69
N LEU A 216 0.01 -7.12 -10.43
CA LEU A 216 0.45 -6.05 -9.52
C LEU A 216 1.95 -6.13 -9.24
N SER A 217 2.52 -7.33 -9.16
CA SER A 217 3.96 -7.49 -8.94
C SER A 217 4.80 -7.00 -10.11
N ARG A 218 4.26 -7.02 -11.34
CA ARG A 218 4.97 -6.59 -12.56
C ARG A 218 4.78 -5.11 -12.88
N ASN A 219 3.59 -4.56 -12.67
CA ASN A 219 3.29 -3.17 -13.01
C ASN A 219 2.33 -2.53 -11.98
N ALA A 220 2.78 -2.48 -10.72
CA ALA A 220 1.99 -1.99 -9.60
C ALA A 220 1.43 -0.60 -9.82
N LYS A 221 2.27 0.35 -10.24
CA LYS A 221 1.89 1.76 -10.34
C LYS A 221 0.76 1.99 -11.32
N ASP A 222 0.83 1.38 -12.50
CA ASP A 222 -0.16 1.64 -13.56
C ASP A 222 -1.47 0.92 -13.27
N ILE A 223 -1.41 -0.30 -12.74
CA ILE A 223 -2.61 -1.05 -12.32
C ILE A 223 -3.29 -0.33 -11.15
N LEU A 224 -2.54 0.10 -10.13
CA LEU A 224 -3.13 0.78 -8.98
C LEU A 224 -3.63 2.19 -9.31
N LYS A 225 -3.09 2.83 -10.36
CA LYS A 225 -3.69 4.03 -10.96
C LYS A 225 -5.03 3.74 -11.63
N ALA A 226 -5.16 2.59 -12.29
CA ALA A 226 -6.40 2.17 -12.95
C ALA A 226 -7.45 1.65 -11.94
N MET A 227 -7.00 1.11 -10.80
CA MET A 227 -7.87 0.50 -9.79
C MET A 227 -8.56 1.56 -8.92
N PRO A 228 -9.90 1.64 -8.87
CA PRO A 228 -10.60 2.57 -8.01
C PRO A 228 -10.42 2.18 -6.54
N ALA A 229 -10.16 3.15 -5.67
CA ALA A 229 -9.97 2.89 -4.25
C ALA A 229 -11.23 2.36 -3.56
N SER A 230 -12.39 2.68 -4.06
CA SER A 230 -13.68 2.19 -3.57
C SER A 230 -13.91 0.69 -3.81
N SER A 231 -13.15 0.06 -4.71
CA SER A 231 -13.12 -1.40 -4.85
C SER A 231 -12.30 -2.09 -3.75
N VAL A 232 -11.62 -1.32 -2.89
CA VAL A 232 -10.75 -1.84 -1.84
C VAL A 232 -11.36 -1.57 -0.46
N LYS A 233 -11.47 -2.61 0.36
CA LYS A 233 -11.92 -2.51 1.75
C LYS A 233 -10.83 -1.95 2.65
N ARG A 234 -9.66 -2.57 2.58
CA ARG A 234 -8.50 -2.17 3.37
C ARG A 234 -7.20 -2.56 2.67
N ILE A 235 -6.15 -1.88 3.04
CA ILE A 235 -4.78 -2.24 2.67
C ILE A 235 -4.06 -2.66 3.93
N GLU A 236 -3.39 -3.80 3.87
CA GLU A 236 -2.64 -4.37 4.98
C GLU A 236 -1.14 -4.34 4.65
N VAL A 237 -0.36 -3.85 5.59
CA VAL A 237 1.11 -3.96 5.56
C VAL A 237 1.50 -5.10 6.48
N ILE A 238 1.97 -6.19 5.90
CA ILE A 238 2.46 -7.36 6.63
C ILE A 238 3.98 -7.22 6.71
N THR A 239 4.48 -6.97 7.89
CA THR A 239 5.91 -6.74 8.12
C THR A 239 6.66 -8.03 8.43
N GLU A 240 5.95 -9.04 8.87
CA GLU A 240 6.48 -10.35 9.19
C GLU A 240 5.57 -11.43 8.59
N PRO A 241 5.73 -11.74 7.31
CA PRO A 241 5.04 -12.87 6.72
C PRO A 241 5.47 -14.16 7.45
N GLY A 242 4.48 -14.90 7.93
CA GLY A 242 4.72 -16.18 8.58
C GLY A 242 5.18 -17.25 7.59
N ALA A 243 5.50 -18.45 8.11
CA ALA A 243 6.02 -19.56 7.31
C ALA A 243 5.12 -20.02 6.13
N LYS A 244 3.82 -19.66 6.14
CA LYS A 244 2.88 -19.93 5.05
C LYS A 244 3.18 -19.15 3.76
N TYR A 245 3.87 -18.01 3.88
CA TYR A 245 4.23 -17.17 2.74
C TYR A 245 5.52 -17.69 2.09
N ASP A 246 5.74 -17.37 0.83
CA ASP A 246 6.94 -17.75 0.13
C ASP A 246 8.19 -17.17 0.80
N ALA A 247 9.24 -17.99 0.82
CA ALA A 247 10.52 -17.59 1.40
C ALA A 247 11.24 -16.55 0.56
N GLU A 248 10.99 -16.56 -0.75
CA GLU A 248 11.65 -15.69 -1.72
C GLU A 248 11.09 -14.28 -1.68
N GLY A 249 12.01 -13.32 -1.82
CA GLY A 249 11.71 -11.91 -1.95
C GLY A 249 11.89 -11.16 -0.65
N THR A 250 10.88 -10.49 -0.18
CA THR A 250 10.98 -9.57 0.96
C THR A 250 10.22 -10.08 2.17
N THR A 251 10.62 -9.60 3.34
CA THR A 251 9.83 -9.69 4.57
C THR A 251 8.64 -8.73 4.61
N LEU A 252 8.38 -7.95 3.55
CA LEU A 252 7.34 -6.93 3.51
C LEU A 252 6.31 -7.28 2.44
N ILE A 253 5.03 -7.33 2.84
CA ILE A 253 3.91 -7.57 1.93
C ILE A 253 2.91 -6.42 2.05
N LEU A 254 2.49 -5.89 0.92
CA LEU A 254 1.39 -4.95 0.79
C LEU A 254 0.16 -5.70 0.28
N ASN A 255 -0.77 -6.04 1.16
CA ASN A 255 -1.97 -6.80 0.81
C ASN A 255 -3.17 -5.86 0.57
N ILE A 256 -3.70 -5.89 -0.62
CA ILE A 256 -4.89 -5.13 -1.02
C ILE A 256 -6.11 -6.03 -0.83
N VAL A 257 -6.88 -5.79 0.23
CA VAL A 257 -8.13 -6.50 0.49
C VAL A 257 -9.26 -5.79 -0.21
N MET A 258 -9.87 -6.46 -1.18
CA MET A 258 -10.97 -5.89 -1.96
C MET A 258 -12.20 -5.67 -1.09
N ALA A 259 -13.03 -4.70 -1.44
CA ALA A 259 -14.25 -4.37 -0.73
C ALA A 259 -15.25 -5.53 -0.76
N ASP A 260 -15.87 -5.78 0.38
CA ASP A 260 -16.98 -6.71 0.52
C ASP A 260 -18.27 -5.90 0.37
N ASN A 261 -19.04 -6.16 -0.63
CA ASN A 261 -20.40 -5.62 -0.71
C ASN A 261 -21.36 -6.59 0.00
N SER A 262 -21.58 -6.38 1.31
CA SER A 262 -22.39 -7.30 2.11
C SER A 262 -23.83 -6.81 2.32
N THR A 263 -24.76 -7.67 2.16
CA THR A 263 -26.20 -7.80 2.48
C THR A 263 -27.19 -7.32 1.43
N LEU A 264 -27.83 -8.21 0.80
CA LEU A 264 -29.16 -8.34 0.16
C LEU A 264 -29.08 -8.82 -1.29
N LYS A 265 -30.03 -9.66 -1.69
CA LYS A 265 -30.24 -10.12 -3.06
C LYS A 265 -30.36 -8.91 -4.00
N GLY A 266 -29.49 -8.81 -5.00
CA GLY A 266 -29.57 -7.72 -5.95
C GLY A 266 -28.27 -7.50 -6.71
N VAL A 267 -28.13 -6.32 -7.28
CA VAL A 267 -26.96 -5.86 -8.03
C VAL A 267 -26.48 -4.56 -7.42
N SER A 268 -25.18 -4.43 -7.18
CA SER A 268 -24.57 -3.16 -6.82
C SER A 268 -23.34 -2.90 -7.67
N GLY A 269 -23.03 -1.62 -7.89
CA GLY A 269 -21.89 -1.26 -8.66
C GLY A 269 -21.49 0.20 -8.50
N MET A 270 -20.32 0.52 -9.05
CA MET A 270 -19.82 1.85 -9.13
C MET A 270 -19.12 2.08 -10.47
N ALA A 271 -19.39 3.23 -11.07
CA ALA A 271 -18.68 3.72 -12.24
C ALA A 271 -17.89 4.97 -11.86
N SER A 272 -16.67 5.10 -12.37
CA SER A 272 -15.86 6.30 -12.20
C SER A 272 -15.23 6.76 -13.50
N ALA A 273 -14.96 8.08 -13.58
CA ALA A 273 -14.23 8.69 -14.67
C ALA A 273 -13.28 9.75 -14.11
N ARG A 274 -12.11 9.90 -14.75
CA ARG A 274 -11.12 10.92 -14.39
C ARG A 274 -10.47 11.51 -15.63
N ALA A 275 -10.07 12.77 -15.52
CA ALA A 275 -9.26 13.44 -16.53
C ALA A 275 -8.35 14.47 -15.87
N ASP A 276 -7.22 14.77 -16.50
CA ASP A 276 -6.33 15.83 -16.08
C ASP A 276 -5.85 16.72 -17.25
N ASN A 277 -5.23 17.85 -16.92
CA ASN A 277 -4.74 18.83 -17.89
C ASN A 277 -3.47 18.37 -18.64
N LYS A 278 -2.92 17.18 -18.31
CA LYS A 278 -1.80 16.57 -19.05
C LYS A 278 -2.27 15.56 -20.10
N GLY A 279 -3.58 15.42 -20.28
CA GLY A 279 -4.20 14.52 -21.25
C GLY A 279 -4.41 13.09 -20.73
N ALA A 280 -4.19 12.85 -19.43
CA ALA A 280 -4.54 11.57 -18.83
C ALA A 280 -6.05 11.46 -18.67
N VAL A 281 -6.61 10.36 -19.12
CA VAL A 281 -8.03 10.00 -18.95
C VAL A 281 -8.14 8.57 -18.42
N GLY A 282 -9.17 8.30 -17.64
CA GLY A 282 -9.39 6.97 -17.11
C GLY A 282 -10.84 6.75 -16.72
N GLY A 283 -11.20 5.48 -16.60
CA GLY A 283 -12.52 5.08 -16.14
C GLY A 283 -12.48 3.72 -15.50
N SER A 284 -13.45 3.43 -14.64
CA SER A 284 -13.60 2.10 -14.06
C SER A 284 -15.07 1.76 -13.82
N LEU A 285 -15.36 0.48 -13.83
CA LEU A 285 -16.64 -0.12 -13.52
C LEU A 285 -16.41 -1.28 -12.56
N ASN A 286 -17.12 -1.28 -11.45
CA ASN A 286 -17.23 -2.40 -10.54
C ASN A 286 -18.69 -2.85 -10.51
N LEU A 287 -18.94 -4.15 -10.55
CA LEU A 287 -20.26 -4.76 -10.50
C LEU A 287 -20.20 -6.02 -9.65
N THR A 288 -21.11 -6.16 -8.69
CA THR A 288 -21.27 -7.39 -7.91
C THR A 288 -22.74 -7.79 -7.89
N THR A 289 -22.99 -9.06 -8.12
CA THR A 289 -24.35 -9.65 -8.07
C THR A 289 -24.34 -10.97 -7.31
N GLN A 290 -25.47 -11.28 -6.68
CA GLN A 290 -25.72 -12.57 -6.05
C GLN A 290 -26.85 -13.31 -6.76
N LEU A 291 -26.56 -14.53 -7.16
CA LEU A 291 -27.46 -15.49 -7.77
C LEU A 291 -27.55 -16.71 -6.85
N ASP A 292 -28.54 -16.72 -5.94
CA ASP A 292 -28.70 -17.75 -4.90
C ASP A 292 -27.41 -17.93 -4.06
N LYS A 293 -26.77 -19.10 -4.15
CA LYS A 293 -25.54 -19.46 -3.42
C LYS A 293 -24.26 -19.03 -4.15
N VAL A 294 -24.39 -18.44 -5.33
CA VAL A 294 -23.25 -17.95 -6.13
C VAL A 294 -23.19 -16.43 -6.04
N VAL A 295 -22.02 -15.90 -5.74
CA VAL A 295 -21.73 -14.46 -5.83
C VAL A 295 -20.73 -14.25 -6.95
N LEU A 296 -21.03 -13.32 -7.84
CA LEU A 296 -20.19 -12.93 -8.96
C LEU A 296 -19.78 -11.46 -8.82
N SER A 297 -18.50 -11.13 -9.00
CA SER A 297 -17.99 -9.78 -9.09
C SER A 297 -17.20 -9.59 -10.37
N VAL A 298 -17.36 -8.44 -11.00
CA VAL A 298 -16.64 -8.02 -12.20
C VAL A 298 -16.09 -6.62 -11.96
N ASP A 299 -14.79 -6.47 -12.12
CA ASP A 299 -14.08 -5.20 -12.05
C ASP A 299 -13.39 -4.94 -13.39
N TYR A 300 -13.50 -3.73 -13.90
CA TYR A 300 -12.76 -3.30 -15.07
C TYR A 300 -12.29 -1.86 -14.91
N GLY A 301 -11.06 -1.61 -15.30
CA GLY A 301 -10.47 -0.27 -15.31
C GLY A 301 -9.66 -0.01 -16.56
N ILE A 302 -9.70 1.23 -17.04
CA ILE A 302 -8.87 1.72 -18.13
C ILE A 302 -8.17 3.01 -17.69
N HIS A 303 -6.90 3.12 -18.04
CA HIS A 303 -6.14 4.34 -17.91
C HIS A 303 -5.39 4.62 -19.21
N HIS A 304 -5.50 5.84 -19.72
CA HIS A 304 -4.78 6.28 -20.89
C HIS A 304 -4.06 7.60 -20.57
N ASP A 305 -2.76 7.63 -20.77
CA ASP A 305 -1.94 8.83 -20.74
C ASP A 305 -1.59 9.22 -22.17
N GLY A 306 -1.95 10.44 -22.57
CA GLY A 306 -1.58 11.00 -23.86
C GLY A 306 -0.27 11.79 -23.79
N ASN A 307 0.14 12.31 -24.92
CA ASN A 307 1.44 12.99 -25.18
C ASN A 307 1.70 14.29 -24.38
N ASN A 308 0.80 14.75 -23.50
CA ASN A 308 0.90 16.07 -22.87
C ASN A 308 1.66 16.07 -21.51
N GLY A 309 2.93 15.68 -21.46
CA GLY A 309 3.78 15.94 -20.32
C GLY A 309 4.07 14.75 -19.40
N GLN A 310 3.98 13.54 -19.92
CA GLN A 310 4.45 12.33 -19.26
C GLN A 310 5.93 12.06 -19.53
N GLY A 311 6.56 12.81 -20.43
CA GLY A 311 7.97 12.70 -20.74
C GLY A 311 8.88 13.17 -19.60
N TYR A 312 10.12 12.78 -19.66
CA TYR A 312 11.16 13.19 -18.73
C TYR A 312 12.43 13.64 -19.46
N LYS A 313 13.24 14.43 -18.75
CA LYS A 313 14.55 14.86 -19.21
C LYS A 313 15.61 14.31 -18.26
N THR A 314 16.74 13.89 -18.82
CA THR A 314 17.90 13.56 -18.02
C THR A 314 19.09 14.38 -18.46
N SER A 315 19.93 14.75 -17.50
CA SER A 315 21.26 15.32 -17.73
C SER A 315 22.25 14.56 -16.87
N SER A 316 23.40 14.22 -17.41
CA SER A 316 24.41 13.46 -16.68
C SER A 316 25.82 13.93 -16.99
N LEU A 317 26.69 13.74 -16.01
CA LEU A 317 28.11 13.87 -16.13
C LEU A 317 28.77 12.68 -15.44
N ASN A 318 29.57 11.93 -16.18
CA ASN A 318 30.42 10.86 -15.65
C ASN A 318 31.87 11.18 -15.92
N ARG A 319 32.69 11.08 -14.87
CA ARG A 319 34.13 11.29 -14.92
C ARG A 319 34.84 9.96 -14.65
N TYR A 320 35.65 9.57 -15.59
CA TYR A 320 36.54 8.41 -15.47
C TYR A 320 37.75 8.76 -14.64
N THR A 321 37.93 8.11 -13.47
CA THR A 321 38.89 8.53 -12.47
C THR A 321 40.35 8.33 -12.92
N GLN A 322 40.59 7.30 -13.75
CA GLN A 322 41.94 6.98 -14.24
C GLN A 322 42.39 7.91 -15.36
N SER A 323 41.56 8.17 -16.34
CA SER A 323 41.87 8.99 -17.53
C SER A 323 41.57 10.47 -17.37
N GLY A 324 40.72 10.82 -16.39
CA GLY A 324 40.16 12.16 -16.26
C GLY A 324 39.17 12.53 -17.35
N ALA A 325 38.82 11.61 -18.24
CA ALA A 325 37.85 11.82 -19.30
C ALA A 325 36.41 12.02 -18.71
N GLU A 326 35.59 12.77 -19.42
CA GLU A 326 34.21 13.08 -18.99
C GLU A 326 33.22 12.74 -20.10
N LEU A 327 32.19 11.96 -19.72
CA LEU A 327 31.02 11.71 -20.57
C LEU A 327 29.87 12.60 -20.11
N LEU A 328 29.44 13.51 -20.97
CA LEU A 328 28.26 14.33 -20.78
C LEU A 328 27.10 13.71 -21.58
N GLY A 329 25.96 13.51 -20.92
CA GLY A 329 24.75 12.99 -21.54
C GLY A 329 23.57 13.93 -21.29
N ASN A 330 22.77 14.16 -22.33
CA ASN A 330 21.48 14.84 -22.23
C ASN A 330 20.43 14.03 -23.00
N SER A 331 19.34 13.70 -22.34
CA SER A 331 18.23 12.96 -22.97
C SER A 331 16.92 13.68 -22.74
N VAL A 332 16.10 13.64 -23.76
CA VAL A 332 14.67 14.00 -23.67
C VAL A 332 13.88 12.78 -24.13
N PHE A 333 12.96 12.36 -23.31
CA PHE A 333 12.10 11.23 -23.61
C PHE A 333 10.65 11.68 -23.53
N ASP A 334 9.92 11.53 -24.64
CA ASP A 334 8.50 11.84 -24.75
C ASP A 334 7.70 10.55 -24.87
N VAL A 335 6.65 10.44 -24.07
CA VAL A 335 5.72 9.31 -24.10
C VAL A 335 4.58 9.67 -25.06
N ASP A 336 4.46 8.93 -26.15
CA ASP A 336 3.39 9.15 -27.13
C ASP A 336 2.07 8.67 -26.58
N LYS A 337 2.06 7.47 -25.98
CA LYS A 337 0.89 6.91 -25.31
C LYS A 337 1.28 5.84 -24.28
N VAL A 338 0.52 5.80 -23.22
CA VAL A 338 0.40 4.63 -22.33
C VAL A 338 -1.07 4.29 -22.21
N THR A 339 -1.43 3.05 -22.48
CA THR A 339 -2.79 2.56 -22.24
C THR A 339 -2.74 1.31 -21.41
N VAL A 340 -3.46 1.31 -20.29
CA VAL A 340 -3.53 0.22 -19.35
C VAL A 340 -4.98 -0.23 -19.23
N HIS A 341 -5.23 -1.51 -19.45
CA HIS A 341 -6.48 -2.18 -19.16
C HIS A 341 -6.27 -3.16 -18.01
N PHE A 342 -7.16 -3.14 -17.06
CA PHE A 342 -7.21 -4.08 -15.95
C PHE A 342 -8.61 -4.66 -15.86
N GLY A 343 -8.72 -5.98 -15.71
CA GLY A 343 -9.98 -6.66 -15.51
C GLY A 343 -9.85 -7.78 -14.48
N ASP A 344 -10.87 -7.95 -13.65
CA ASP A 344 -10.98 -9.04 -12.69
C ASP A 344 -12.41 -9.57 -12.71
N VAL A 345 -12.56 -10.88 -12.76
CA VAL A 345 -13.82 -11.60 -12.58
C VAL A 345 -13.62 -12.59 -11.44
N SER A 346 -14.46 -12.56 -10.44
CA SER A 346 -14.39 -13.48 -9.32
C SER A 346 -15.77 -14.05 -8.99
N ALA A 347 -15.79 -15.33 -8.64
CA ALA A 347 -16.99 -16.05 -8.25
C ALA A 347 -16.73 -16.87 -6.98
N SER A 348 -17.74 -17.01 -6.15
CA SER A 348 -17.74 -17.93 -5.03
C SER A 348 -19.05 -18.72 -4.99
N TRP A 349 -18.96 -19.99 -4.64
CA TRP A 349 -20.07 -20.89 -4.48
C TRP A 349 -19.98 -21.65 -3.17
N GLU A 350 -20.98 -21.49 -2.31
CA GLU A 350 -21.13 -22.23 -1.05
C GLU A 350 -22.32 -23.18 -1.16
N PRO A 351 -22.11 -24.43 -1.63
CA PRO A 351 -23.20 -25.41 -1.70
C PRO A 351 -23.79 -25.70 -0.31
N ASP A 352 -22.95 -25.67 0.72
CA ASP A 352 -23.28 -25.86 2.13
C ASP A 352 -22.36 -25.06 3.05
N THR A 353 -22.52 -25.19 4.38
CA THR A 353 -21.74 -24.46 5.38
C THR A 353 -20.28 -24.94 5.54
N LEU A 354 -19.96 -26.12 5.02
CA LEU A 354 -18.65 -26.74 5.16
C LEU A 354 -17.78 -26.55 3.92
N ASN A 355 -18.39 -26.32 2.75
CA ASN A 355 -17.68 -26.30 1.48
C ASN A 355 -17.76 -24.91 0.82
N LEU A 356 -16.61 -24.40 0.42
CA LEU A 356 -16.48 -23.16 -0.34
C LEU A 356 -15.62 -23.43 -1.57
N PHE A 357 -16.16 -23.10 -2.75
CA PHE A 357 -15.39 -23.00 -3.99
C PHE A 357 -15.23 -21.53 -4.34
N SER A 358 -14.03 -21.11 -4.69
CA SER A 358 -13.78 -19.78 -5.23
C SER A 358 -12.97 -19.88 -6.51
N TRP A 359 -13.31 -19.03 -7.45
CA TRP A 359 -12.63 -18.85 -8.70
C TRP A 359 -12.36 -17.38 -8.92
N SER A 360 -11.18 -17.06 -9.43
CA SER A 360 -10.87 -15.73 -9.90
C SER A 360 -10.10 -15.79 -11.21
N LEU A 361 -10.35 -14.79 -12.03
CA LEU A 361 -9.69 -14.55 -13.30
C LEU A 361 -9.31 -13.08 -13.33
N SER A 362 -8.03 -12.75 -13.43
CA SER A 362 -7.56 -11.40 -13.63
C SER A 362 -6.77 -11.27 -14.91
N GLY A 363 -6.92 -10.13 -15.56
CA GLY A 363 -6.23 -9.81 -16.80
C GLY A 363 -5.68 -8.39 -16.77
N PHE A 364 -4.56 -8.21 -17.43
CA PHE A 364 -3.89 -6.94 -17.58
C PHE A 364 -3.35 -6.82 -18.99
N ALA A 365 -3.57 -5.65 -19.61
CA ALA A 365 -2.98 -5.30 -20.88
C ALA A 365 -2.32 -3.93 -20.78
N TYR A 366 -1.08 -3.83 -21.22
CA TYR A 366 -0.29 -2.62 -21.21
C TYR A 366 0.26 -2.37 -22.61
N ASN A 367 -0.05 -1.20 -23.15
CA ASN A 367 0.46 -0.75 -24.44
C ASN A 367 1.21 0.56 -24.25
N TYR A 368 2.42 0.63 -24.71
CA TYR A 368 3.31 1.75 -24.54
C TYR A 368 3.97 2.12 -25.88
N ALA A 369 4.11 3.40 -26.13
CA ALA A 369 4.95 3.93 -27.18
C ALA A 369 5.59 5.24 -26.73
N GLY A 370 6.85 5.47 -27.14
CA GLY A 370 7.56 6.69 -26.82
C GLY A 370 8.77 6.93 -27.72
N ASN A 371 9.24 8.18 -27.74
CA ASN A 371 10.38 8.63 -28.50
C ASN A 371 11.42 9.25 -27.58
N GLY A 372 12.67 8.94 -27.80
CA GLY A 372 13.80 9.51 -27.09
C GLY A 372 14.77 10.20 -28.02
N VAL A 373 15.38 11.27 -27.54
CA VAL A 373 16.52 11.91 -28.16
C VAL A 373 17.63 12.01 -27.11
N ASN A 374 18.79 11.44 -27.41
CA ASN A 374 19.94 11.45 -26.56
C ASN A 374 21.10 12.14 -27.28
N ASN A 375 21.87 12.97 -26.56
CA ASN A 375 23.10 13.56 -27.06
C ASN A 375 24.22 13.27 -26.06
N ASN A 376 25.31 12.72 -26.56
CA ASN A 376 26.47 12.32 -25.77
C ASN A 376 27.74 12.97 -26.30
N LEU A 377 28.58 13.43 -25.38
CA LEU A 377 29.88 14.02 -25.66
C LEU A 377 30.90 13.48 -24.68
N MET A 378 31.91 12.76 -25.18
CA MET A 378 33.08 12.35 -24.44
C MET A 378 34.17 13.37 -24.66
N ARG A 379 34.76 13.84 -23.54
CA ARG A 379 35.90 14.77 -23.51
C ARG A 379 37.12 14.15 -22.82
N ASP A 380 38.29 14.54 -23.18
CA ASP A 380 39.51 14.23 -22.43
C ASP A 380 39.63 15.09 -21.15
N ALA A 381 40.67 14.86 -20.35
CA ALA A 381 40.94 15.61 -19.13
C ALA A 381 41.22 17.11 -19.36
N ALA A 382 41.65 17.51 -20.58
CA ALA A 382 41.86 18.89 -20.99
C ALA A 382 40.57 19.57 -21.49
N GLY A 383 39.47 18.81 -21.61
CA GLY A 383 38.17 19.27 -22.11
C GLY A 383 38.00 19.18 -23.63
N SER A 384 38.97 18.62 -24.35
CA SER A 384 38.88 18.44 -25.80
C SER A 384 37.94 17.29 -26.15
N PRO A 385 37.08 17.42 -27.20
CA PRO A 385 36.20 16.34 -27.61
C PRO A 385 37.01 15.11 -28.10
N ILE A 386 36.70 13.92 -27.54
CA ILE A 386 37.17 12.63 -28.01
C ILE A 386 36.23 12.12 -29.09
N TYR A 387 34.93 12.01 -28.75
CA TYR A 387 33.85 11.65 -29.69
C TYR A 387 32.52 12.27 -29.24
N SER A 388 31.59 12.39 -30.16
CA SER A 388 30.22 12.76 -29.86
C SER A 388 29.22 12.10 -30.80
N TYR A 389 27.99 11.93 -30.32
CA TYR A 389 26.90 11.42 -31.14
C TYR A 389 25.52 11.86 -30.58
N GLY A 390 24.58 12.01 -31.47
CA GLY A 390 23.15 12.03 -31.18
C GLY A 390 22.54 10.66 -31.41
N MET A 391 21.45 10.35 -30.74
CA MET A 391 20.67 9.15 -30.96
C MET A 391 19.20 9.45 -30.80
N GLY A 392 18.42 9.13 -31.85
CA GLY A 392 16.97 9.05 -31.77
C GLY A 392 16.54 7.62 -31.52
N ASN A 393 15.64 7.39 -30.57
CA ASN A 393 15.08 6.06 -30.35
C ASN A 393 13.54 6.11 -30.33
N HIS A 394 12.93 5.05 -30.84
CA HIS A 394 11.50 4.80 -30.80
C HIS A 394 11.24 3.44 -30.16
N THR A 395 10.49 3.46 -29.07
CA THR A 395 10.18 2.26 -28.29
C THR A 395 8.70 1.95 -28.35
N LYS A 396 8.37 0.68 -28.56
CA LYS A 396 7.02 0.13 -28.40
C LYS A 396 7.08 -1.08 -27.48
N ALA A 397 6.14 -1.18 -26.54
CA ALA A 397 5.96 -2.35 -25.71
C ALA A 397 4.48 -2.73 -25.61
N ASP A 398 4.20 -4.02 -25.79
CA ASP A 398 2.89 -4.61 -25.60
C ASP A 398 3.02 -5.78 -24.61
N SER A 399 2.37 -5.65 -23.46
CA SER A 399 2.41 -6.67 -22.41
C SER A 399 0.99 -7.12 -22.07
N TYR A 400 0.81 -8.42 -21.94
CA TYR A 400 -0.46 -9.04 -21.57
C TYR A 400 -0.22 -10.03 -20.43
N ASN A 401 -1.00 -9.95 -19.40
CA ASN A 401 -1.02 -10.92 -18.31
C ASN A 401 -2.40 -11.51 -18.13
N PHE A 402 -2.43 -12.76 -17.73
CA PHE A 402 -3.63 -13.53 -17.45
C PHE A 402 -3.33 -14.44 -16.27
N ASP A 403 -4.13 -14.34 -15.21
CA ASP A 403 -4.01 -15.16 -14.01
C ASP A 403 -5.36 -15.78 -13.70
N THR A 404 -5.42 -17.10 -13.50
CA THR A 404 -6.63 -17.75 -12.98
C THR A 404 -6.28 -18.60 -11.77
N ARG A 405 -7.18 -18.60 -10.80
CA ARG A 405 -7.04 -19.33 -9.55
C ARG A 405 -8.32 -20.06 -9.20
N LEU A 406 -8.16 -21.27 -8.73
CA LEU A 406 -9.23 -22.12 -8.23
C LEU A 406 -8.88 -22.54 -6.81
N ASP A 407 -9.76 -22.31 -5.86
CA ASP A 407 -9.62 -22.74 -4.49
C ASP A 407 -10.82 -23.58 -4.07
N TYR A 408 -10.53 -24.66 -3.37
CA TYR A 408 -11.53 -25.44 -2.64
C TYR A 408 -11.15 -25.47 -1.16
N GLN A 409 -12.03 -24.96 -0.31
CA GLN A 409 -11.88 -25.00 1.13
C GLN A 409 -12.96 -25.87 1.77
N HIS A 410 -12.51 -26.85 2.52
CA HIS A 410 -13.33 -27.67 3.38
C HIS A 410 -13.17 -27.27 4.84
N ARG A 411 -14.26 -26.92 5.51
CA ARG A 411 -14.34 -26.69 6.95
C ARG A 411 -14.79 -27.98 7.59
N THR A 412 -14.03 -28.51 8.52
CA THR A 412 -14.42 -29.70 9.21
C THR A 412 -15.45 -29.40 10.32
N ARG A 413 -15.92 -30.42 11.00
CA ARG A 413 -16.82 -30.24 12.15
C ARG A 413 -16.13 -29.61 13.37
N LEU A 414 -14.79 -29.67 13.43
CA LEU A 414 -14.00 -28.98 14.45
C LEU A 414 -13.94 -27.48 14.12
N LYS A 415 -14.50 -26.65 15.01
CA LYS A 415 -14.54 -25.19 14.82
C LYS A 415 -13.13 -24.61 14.60
N GLY A 416 -12.93 -23.96 13.46
CA GLY A 416 -11.66 -23.34 13.11
C GLY A 416 -10.69 -24.27 12.36
N GLU A 417 -11.03 -25.56 12.16
CA GLU A 417 -10.23 -26.43 11.31
C GLU A 417 -10.63 -26.28 9.84
N THR A 418 -9.62 -26.05 8.99
CA THR A 418 -9.81 -25.87 7.55
C THR A 418 -8.74 -26.62 6.77
N ILE A 419 -9.15 -27.22 5.64
CA ILE A 419 -8.26 -27.80 4.64
C ILE A 419 -8.53 -27.04 3.34
N THR A 420 -7.50 -26.51 2.70
CA THR A 420 -7.63 -25.75 1.46
C THR A 420 -6.73 -26.35 0.39
N LEU A 421 -7.30 -26.66 -0.77
CA LEU A 421 -6.57 -27.04 -1.97
C LEU A 421 -6.70 -25.91 -2.98
N SER A 422 -5.57 -25.45 -3.50
CA SER A 422 -5.50 -24.31 -4.42
C SER A 422 -4.68 -24.66 -5.66
N TYR A 423 -5.14 -24.17 -6.81
CA TYR A 423 -4.42 -24.21 -8.07
C TYR A 423 -4.39 -22.83 -8.72
N MET A 424 -3.23 -22.42 -9.24
CA MET A 424 -3.07 -21.18 -9.97
C MET A 424 -2.33 -21.42 -11.29
N LEU A 425 -2.81 -20.76 -12.34
CA LEU A 425 -2.12 -20.59 -13.61
C LEU A 425 -1.89 -19.10 -13.84
N SER A 426 -0.64 -18.69 -14.06
CA SER A 426 -0.26 -17.36 -14.52
C SER A 426 0.41 -17.44 -15.88
N ALA A 427 -0.01 -16.61 -16.82
CA ALA A 427 0.57 -16.50 -18.13
C ALA A 427 0.87 -15.05 -18.49
N PHE A 428 2.10 -14.77 -18.88
CA PHE A 428 2.53 -13.44 -19.29
C PHE A 428 3.17 -13.49 -20.66
N ARG A 429 2.87 -12.49 -21.47
CA ARG A 429 3.43 -12.28 -22.81
C ARG A 429 3.88 -10.85 -22.91
N ASN A 430 5.11 -10.66 -23.34
CA ASN A 430 5.68 -9.33 -23.59
C ASN A 430 6.28 -9.29 -24.98
N LYS A 431 6.08 -8.18 -25.67
CA LYS A 431 6.75 -7.84 -26.92
C LYS A 431 7.27 -6.43 -26.78
N ASN A 432 8.54 -6.24 -27.06
CA ASN A 432 9.15 -4.92 -27.11
C ASN A 432 9.88 -4.73 -28.43
N LYS A 433 9.81 -3.54 -28.96
CA LYS A 433 10.55 -3.11 -30.13
C LYS A 433 11.23 -1.79 -29.83
N ASP A 434 12.53 -1.75 -30.02
CA ASP A 434 13.36 -0.59 -29.86
C ASP A 434 14.12 -0.32 -31.17
N ASN A 435 13.91 0.86 -31.73
CA ASN A 435 14.61 1.29 -32.91
C ASN A 435 15.48 2.50 -32.56
N SER A 436 16.77 2.37 -32.57
CA SER A 436 17.73 3.43 -32.32
C SER A 436 18.50 3.81 -33.57
N ARG A 437 18.63 5.11 -33.82
CA ARG A 437 19.35 5.68 -34.96
C ARG A 437 20.35 6.70 -34.47
N TYR A 438 21.59 6.49 -34.78
CA TYR A 438 22.68 7.42 -34.46
C TYR A 438 22.79 8.52 -35.51
N ASN A 439 23.07 9.72 -35.07
CA ASN A 439 23.27 10.89 -35.92
C ASN A 439 24.36 11.80 -35.33
N ASN A 440 24.80 12.79 -36.14
CA ASN A 440 25.83 13.75 -35.72
C ASN A 440 27.10 13.08 -35.17
N LEU A 441 27.53 12.01 -35.82
CA LEU A 441 28.67 11.17 -35.42
C LEU A 441 29.99 11.90 -35.62
N VAL A 442 30.76 12.04 -34.56
CA VAL A 442 32.13 12.57 -34.62
C VAL A 442 33.06 11.61 -33.87
N ASN A 443 34.03 11.01 -34.58
CA ASN A 443 35.03 10.07 -34.03
C ASN A 443 34.41 8.91 -33.23
N MET A 444 33.27 8.41 -33.67
CA MET A 444 32.58 7.33 -32.96
C MET A 444 33.43 6.04 -32.94
N PRO A 445 33.52 5.36 -31.77
CA PRO A 445 34.28 4.12 -31.63
C PRO A 445 33.58 2.90 -32.28
N VAL A 446 32.37 3.03 -32.80
CA VAL A 446 31.59 1.96 -33.43
C VAL A 446 31.25 2.30 -34.88
N THR A 447 31.11 1.25 -35.72
CA THR A 447 30.88 1.37 -37.16
C THR A 447 29.41 1.30 -37.59
N TYR A 448 28.52 0.82 -36.71
CA TYR A 448 27.09 0.78 -36.95
C TYR A 448 26.44 2.13 -36.71
N TYR A 449 25.36 2.42 -37.43
CA TYR A 449 24.62 3.70 -37.34
C TYR A 449 23.24 3.57 -36.76
N GLY A 450 22.89 2.37 -36.25
CA GLY A 450 21.62 2.14 -35.57
C GLY A 450 21.55 0.75 -34.95
N ILE A 451 20.57 0.54 -34.12
CA ILE A 451 20.25 -0.75 -33.50
C ILE A 451 18.76 -0.95 -33.57
N ASP A 452 18.30 -2.04 -34.14
CA ASP A 452 16.93 -2.51 -34.08
C ASP A 452 16.86 -3.74 -33.18
N GLN A 453 16.04 -3.66 -32.14
CA GLN A 453 15.83 -4.74 -31.18
C GLN A 453 14.37 -5.19 -31.18
N ASP A 454 14.10 -6.48 -31.35
CA ASP A 454 12.77 -7.12 -31.23
C ASP A 454 12.85 -8.21 -30.15
N GLY A 455 12.24 -7.94 -29.01
CA GLY A 455 12.19 -8.84 -27.87
C GLY A 455 10.81 -9.48 -27.70
N LYS A 456 10.76 -10.78 -27.45
CA LYS A 456 9.54 -11.54 -27.14
C LYS A 456 9.79 -12.38 -25.91
N GLU A 457 8.94 -12.24 -24.90
CA GLU A 457 8.98 -13.01 -23.68
C GLU A 457 7.64 -13.72 -23.44
N ASN A 458 7.72 -15.01 -23.13
CA ASN A 458 6.58 -15.84 -22.79
C ASN A 458 6.86 -16.56 -21.48
N PHE A 459 6.07 -16.26 -20.48
CA PHE A 459 6.15 -16.85 -19.15
C PHE A 459 4.85 -17.62 -18.84
N ASN A 460 4.98 -18.82 -18.29
CA ASN A 460 3.88 -19.60 -17.73
C ASN A 460 4.29 -20.15 -16.38
N GLU A 461 3.38 -20.10 -15.42
CA GLU A 461 3.56 -20.66 -14.09
C GLU A 461 2.33 -21.46 -13.69
N HIS A 462 2.58 -22.65 -13.17
CA HIS A 462 1.58 -23.51 -12.55
C HIS A 462 1.95 -23.70 -11.09
N THR A 463 1.00 -23.51 -10.20
CA THR A 463 1.19 -23.72 -8.78
C THR A 463 0.07 -24.57 -8.20
N LEU A 464 0.45 -25.53 -7.38
CA LEU A 464 -0.43 -26.35 -6.56
C LEU A 464 -0.04 -26.17 -5.10
N GLN A 465 -1.03 -25.95 -4.22
CA GLN A 465 -0.82 -25.74 -2.78
C GLN A 465 -1.89 -26.44 -1.97
N LEU A 466 -1.48 -27.06 -0.88
CA LEU A 466 -2.33 -27.68 0.13
C LEU A 466 -2.01 -27.08 1.48
N ASP A 467 -3.03 -26.55 2.16
CA ASP A 467 -2.94 -25.97 3.50
C ASP A 467 -3.87 -26.65 4.47
N TRP A 468 -3.41 -26.85 5.69
CA TRP A 468 -4.19 -27.35 6.81
C TRP A 468 -3.98 -26.48 8.03
N THR A 469 -5.08 -25.95 8.55
CA THR A 469 -5.13 -25.20 9.81
C THR A 469 -5.93 -26.01 10.80
N ARG A 470 -5.34 -26.29 11.98
CA ARG A 470 -5.98 -27.06 13.05
C ARG A 470 -5.83 -26.39 14.41
N PRO A 471 -6.93 -25.99 15.06
CA PRO A 471 -6.91 -25.69 16.47
C PRO A 471 -6.62 -26.98 17.26
N LEU A 472 -5.51 -27.00 18.00
CA LEU A 472 -5.14 -28.12 18.88
C LEU A 472 -5.87 -28.03 20.22
N ALA A 473 -6.12 -26.81 20.67
CA ALA A 473 -6.89 -26.43 21.84
C ALA A 473 -7.38 -24.98 21.69
N GLU A 474 -8.17 -24.46 22.62
CA GLU A 474 -8.70 -23.08 22.57
C GLU A 474 -7.63 -22.00 22.35
N LYS A 475 -6.41 -22.24 22.85
CA LYS A 475 -5.29 -21.28 22.80
C LYS A 475 -4.20 -21.66 21.82
N HIS A 476 -4.31 -22.79 21.13
CA HIS A 476 -3.24 -23.38 20.35
C HIS A 476 -3.71 -23.67 18.92
N THR A 477 -3.04 -23.11 17.93
CA THR A 477 -3.34 -23.35 16.52
C THR A 477 -2.08 -23.82 15.80
N LEU A 478 -2.20 -24.92 15.07
CA LEU A 478 -1.19 -25.45 14.16
C LEU A 478 -1.61 -25.12 12.72
N GLU A 479 -0.68 -24.63 11.95
CA GLU A 479 -0.83 -24.43 10.50
C GLU A 479 0.32 -25.17 9.80
N THR A 480 0.00 -25.94 8.79
CA THR A 480 1.01 -26.61 7.96
C THR A 480 0.55 -26.67 6.51
N GLY A 481 1.48 -26.83 5.59
CA GLY A 481 1.16 -26.90 4.19
C GLY A 481 2.35 -27.31 3.33
N ALA A 482 2.02 -27.63 2.07
CA ALA A 482 2.98 -27.94 1.03
C ALA A 482 2.62 -27.23 -0.26
N LYS A 483 3.63 -26.86 -1.04
CA LYS A 483 3.48 -26.09 -2.28
C LYS A 483 4.43 -26.58 -3.33
N TYR A 484 3.97 -26.65 -4.56
CA TYR A 484 4.82 -26.94 -5.71
C TYR A 484 4.58 -25.91 -6.81
N ILE A 485 5.67 -25.37 -7.34
CA ILE A 485 5.67 -24.36 -8.39
C ILE A 485 6.44 -24.90 -9.58
N TYR A 486 5.88 -24.80 -10.77
CA TYR A 486 6.54 -25.04 -12.05
C TYR A 486 6.47 -23.78 -12.91
N ARG A 487 7.63 -23.24 -13.29
CA ARG A 487 7.77 -22.05 -14.12
C ARG A 487 8.51 -22.34 -15.39
N LEU A 488 8.01 -21.81 -16.48
CA LEU A 488 8.64 -21.86 -17.79
C LEU A 488 8.69 -20.46 -18.37
N ASN A 489 9.89 -19.93 -18.53
CA ASN A 489 10.15 -18.71 -19.28
C ASN A 489 10.83 -19.05 -20.60
N ARG A 490 10.38 -18.41 -21.69
CA ARG A 490 11.01 -18.42 -23.00
C ARG A 490 11.18 -16.98 -23.46
N SER A 491 12.42 -16.62 -23.76
CA SER A 491 12.77 -15.32 -24.31
C SER A 491 13.42 -15.51 -25.69
N HIS A 492 13.06 -14.64 -26.60
CA HIS A 492 13.67 -14.53 -27.92
C HIS A 492 13.99 -13.04 -28.15
N ASN A 493 15.25 -12.72 -28.30
CA ASN A 493 15.73 -11.36 -28.51
C ASN A 493 16.59 -11.32 -29.78
N MET A 494 16.16 -10.52 -30.73
CA MET A 494 16.90 -10.25 -31.96
C MET A 494 17.45 -8.82 -31.90
N ILE A 495 18.72 -8.67 -32.17
CA ILE A 495 19.41 -7.38 -32.26
C ILE A 495 20.09 -7.29 -33.62
N ASP A 496 19.69 -6.30 -34.41
CA ASP A 496 20.24 -5.98 -35.72
C ASP A 496 21.04 -4.67 -35.60
N TYR A 497 22.35 -4.76 -35.86
CA TYR A 497 23.27 -3.62 -35.87
C TYR A 497 23.38 -3.07 -37.28
N LEU A 498 22.70 -1.98 -37.55
CA LEU A 498 22.57 -1.38 -38.87
C LEU A 498 23.90 -0.89 -39.44
N GLY A 499 24.32 -1.45 -40.56
CA GLY A 499 25.53 -1.11 -41.26
C GLY A 499 26.71 -2.04 -41.08
N ILE A 500 26.55 -3.07 -40.29
CA ILE A 500 27.47 -4.19 -40.13
C ILE A 500 26.71 -5.51 -40.24
N ASP A 501 27.38 -6.61 -40.54
CA ASP A 501 26.80 -7.95 -40.59
C ASP A 501 27.12 -8.67 -39.26
N ASP A 502 26.49 -8.21 -38.15
CA ASP A 502 26.73 -8.74 -36.81
C ASP A 502 25.38 -8.79 -36.05
N ASP A 503 24.42 -9.55 -36.63
CA ASP A 503 23.10 -9.72 -35.99
C ASP A 503 23.17 -10.74 -34.87
N THR A 504 22.47 -10.46 -33.80
CA THR A 504 22.33 -11.38 -32.67
C THR A 504 20.89 -11.93 -32.63
N ASP A 505 20.72 -13.24 -32.79
CA ASP A 505 19.47 -13.97 -32.54
C ASP A 505 19.69 -14.85 -31.30
N MET A 506 19.14 -14.42 -30.16
CA MET A 506 19.31 -15.12 -28.89
C MET A 506 17.99 -15.72 -28.42
N ARG A 507 17.97 -17.01 -28.20
CA ARG A 507 16.86 -17.76 -27.64
C ARG A 507 17.25 -18.36 -26.28
N TYR A 508 16.41 -18.11 -25.32
CA TYR A 508 16.63 -18.50 -23.94
C TYR A 508 15.40 -19.22 -23.39
N LYS A 509 15.60 -20.37 -22.78
CA LYS A 509 14.55 -21.11 -22.07
C LYS A 509 14.99 -21.35 -20.63
N HIS A 510 14.20 -20.91 -19.68
CA HIS A 510 14.45 -21.10 -18.27
C HIS A 510 13.30 -21.86 -17.62
N VAL A 511 13.64 -22.92 -16.89
CA VAL A 511 12.71 -23.72 -16.09
C VAL A 511 13.08 -23.57 -14.63
N THR A 512 12.09 -23.29 -13.79
CA THR A 512 12.26 -23.29 -12.33
C THR A 512 11.20 -24.19 -11.72
N GLN A 513 11.62 -25.06 -10.80
CA GLN A 513 10.73 -25.87 -9.99
C GLN A 513 11.05 -25.59 -8.52
N VAL A 514 10.01 -25.31 -7.73
CA VAL A 514 10.17 -25.08 -6.28
C VAL A 514 9.23 -26.00 -5.53
N GLY A 515 9.77 -26.86 -4.69
CA GLY A 515 9.04 -27.64 -3.71
C GLY A 515 9.22 -27.03 -2.33
N ALA A 516 8.12 -26.72 -1.65
CA ALA A 516 8.15 -26.12 -0.32
C ALA A 516 7.25 -26.84 0.68
N ALA A 517 7.67 -26.89 1.94
CA ALA A 517 6.86 -27.32 3.05
C ALA A 517 7.05 -26.38 4.23
N TYR A 518 5.98 -26.18 5.03
CA TYR A 518 6.04 -25.31 6.17
C TYR A 518 5.20 -25.79 7.35
N VAL A 519 5.58 -25.34 8.53
CA VAL A 519 4.83 -25.49 9.78
C VAL A 519 4.86 -24.16 10.54
N SER A 520 3.75 -23.79 11.15
CA SER A 520 3.61 -22.61 12.01
C SER A 520 2.73 -22.95 13.20
N TYR A 521 3.13 -22.50 14.36
CA TYR A 521 2.40 -22.68 15.59
C TYR A 521 2.08 -21.32 16.22
N THR A 522 0.81 -21.13 16.59
CA THR A 522 0.32 -19.91 17.22
C THR A 522 -0.25 -20.25 18.60
N PHE A 523 0.14 -19.45 19.59
CA PHE A 523 -0.32 -19.53 20.97
C PHE A 523 -0.98 -18.22 21.38
N HIS A 524 -2.21 -18.30 21.93
CA HIS A 524 -2.97 -17.17 22.45
C HIS A 524 -3.20 -17.36 23.94
N SER A 525 -2.80 -16.42 24.78
CA SER A 525 -3.06 -16.50 26.23
C SER A 525 -3.30 -15.11 26.80
N GLY A 526 -4.57 -14.77 27.01
CA GLY A 526 -4.94 -13.45 27.54
C GLY A 526 -4.37 -12.31 26.69
N PRO A 527 -3.48 -11.47 27.25
CA PRO A 527 -2.90 -10.34 26.52
C PRO A 527 -1.75 -10.74 25.59
N CYS A 528 -1.30 -12.00 25.59
CA CYS A 528 -0.12 -12.46 24.89
C CYS A 528 -0.47 -13.33 23.68
N ASP A 529 0.05 -12.98 22.52
CA ASP A 529 0.00 -13.77 21.29
C ASP A 529 1.43 -14.07 20.85
N ALA A 530 1.76 -15.35 20.69
CA ALA A 530 3.05 -15.81 20.20
C ALA A 530 2.88 -16.68 18.96
N ARG A 531 3.75 -16.51 17.98
CA ARG A 531 3.77 -17.31 16.76
C ARG A 531 5.21 -17.67 16.42
N ALA A 532 5.45 -18.94 16.06
CA ALA A 532 6.71 -19.40 15.51
C ALA A 532 6.45 -20.24 14.26
N GLY A 533 7.28 -20.11 13.26
CA GLY A 533 7.15 -20.81 11.99
C GLY A 533 8.49 -21.17 11.39
N LEU A 534 8.50 -22.26 10.63
CA LEU A 534 9.65 -22.72 9.86
C LEU A 534 9.16 -23.16 8.48
N ARG A 535 9.86 -22.73 7.44
CA ARG A 535 9.65 -23.13 6.07
C ARG A 535 10.96 -23.64 5.48
N TYR A 536 10.84 -24.71 4.69
CA TYR A 536 11.93 -25.24 3.87
C TYR A 536 11.54 -25.17 2.40
N GLU A 537 12.47 -24.73 1.55
CA GLU A 537 12.30 -24.72 0.10
C GLU A 537 13.47 -25.39 -0.59
N HIS A 538 13.15 -26.26 -1.55
CA HIS A 538 14.09 -26.81 -2.50
C HIS A 538 13.76 -26.26 -3.89
N SER A 539 14.75 -25.66 -4.55
CA SER A 539 14.58 -25.07 -5.88
C SER A 539 15.55 -25.72 -6.87
N PHE A 540 15.00 -26.09 -8.02
CA PHE A 540 15.74 -26.52 -9.18
C PHE A 540 15.58 -25.48 -10.30
N LEU A 541 16.71 -24.96 -10.79
CA LEU A 541 16.77 -23.97 -11.87
C LEU A 541 17.56 -24.58 -13.04
N ARG A 542 17.02 -24.44 -14.26
CA ARG A 542 17.70 -24.85 -15.48
C ARG A 542 17.51 -23.84 -16.59
N ALA A 543 18.60 -23.32 -17.10
CA ALA A 543 18.64 -22.47 -18.27
C ALA A 543 19.23 -23.22 -19.46
N THR A 544 18.61 -23.08 -20.63
CA THR A 544 19.11 -23.64 -21.89
C THR A 544 19.04 -22.61 -22.99
N TYR A 545 20.06 -22.67 -23.88
CA TYR A 545 20.17 -21.82 -25.04
C TYR A 545 19.97 -22.71 -26.29
N PRO A 546 18.76 -22.74 -26.88
CA PRO A 546 18.45 -23.67 -27.97
C PRO A 546 19.36 -23.54 -29.19
N ASP A 547 19.98 -22.39 -29.38
CA ASP A 547 20.86 -22.07 -30.50
C ASP A 547 22.34 -22.47 -30.25
N GLY A 548 22.63 -23.08 -29.08
CA GLY A 548 23.96 -23.55 -28.71
C GLY A 548 24.99 -22.44 -28.47
N GLN A 549 24.55 -21.18 -28.35
CA GLN A 549 25.41 -20.03 -28.16
C GLN A 549 26.12 -20.01 -26.80
N GLN A 550 25.54 -20.71 -25.80
CA GLN A 550 26.08 -20.83 -24.46
C GLN A 550 25.76 -22.18 -23.83
N ASP A 551 26.58 -22.60 -22.86
CA ASP A 551 26.39 -23.83 -22.13
C ASP A 551 25.15 -23.76 -21.23
N PRO A 552 24.42 -24.89 -21.10
CA PRO A 552 23.30 -24.96 -20.17
C PRO A 552 23.75 -24.73 -18.71
N TYR A 553 22.94 -24.01 -17.95
CA TYR A 553 23.15 -23.78 -16.55
C TYR A 553 22.12 -24.54 -15.70
N GLU A 554 22.56 -25.23 -14.64
CA GLU A 554 21.68 -25.88 -13.65
C GLU A 554 22.11 -25.52 -12.24
N ALA A 555 21.14 -25.28 -11.35
CA ALA A 555 21.36 -25.03 -9.94
C ALA A 555 20.33 -25.70 -9.05
N HIS A 556 20.75 -26.12 -7.88
CA HIS A 556 19.94 -26.62 -6.78
C HIS A 556 20.16 -25.76 -5.54
N LEU A 557 19.08 -25.14 -5.05
CA LEU A 557 19.13 -24.28 -3.88
C LEU A 557 18.29 -24.89 -2.76
N ASN A 558 18.78 -24.81 -1.51
CA ASN A 558 18.10 -25.33 -0.33
C ASN A 558 18.06 -24.23 0.74
N ASP A 559 16.86 -23.80 1.10
CA ASP A 559 16.68 -22.62 1.90
C ASP A 559 15.78 -22.90 3.13
N TRP A 560 16.27 -22.54 4.31
CA TRP A 560 15.53 -22.57 5.56
C TRP A 560 15.13 -21.18 6.00
N VAL A 561 13.85 -20.97 6.28
CA VAL A 561 13.26 -19.64 6.53
C VAL A 561 12.48 -19.66 7.83
N PRO A 562 13.12 -19.37 8.97
CA PRO A 562 12.47 -19.23 10.27
C PRO A 562 11.78 -17.88 10.43
N SER A 563 10.70 -17.85 11.21
CA SER A 563 10.00 -16.64 11.65
C SER A 563 9.47 -16.80 13.07
N ALA A 564 9.42 -15.70 13.83
CA ALA A 564 8.85 -15.66 15.17
C ALA A 564 8.26 -14.28 15.45
N SER A 565 7.13 -14.23 16.14
CA SER A 565 6.55 -12.97 16.63
C SER A 565 5.90 -13.15 17.99
N LEU A 566 6.00 -12.11 18.81
CA LEU A 566 5.41 -12.02 20.12
C LEU A 566 4.68 -10.68 20.23
N ARG A 567 3.39 -10.70 20.50
CA ARG A 567 2.59 -9.49 20.77
C ARG A 567 2.07 -9.53 22.20
N TYR A 568 2.22 -8.42 22.90
CA TYR A 568 1.66 -8.21 24.22
C TYR A 568 0.70 -7.02 24.19
N GLN A 569 -0.55 -7.24 24.58
CA GLN A 569 -1.61 -6.25 24.68
C GLN A 569 -1.66 -5.75 26.11
N PHE A 570 -1.15 -4.53 26.39
CA PHE A 570 -1.17 -3.94 27.74
C PHE A 570 -2.59 -3.62 28.20
N ASN A 571 -3.38 -3.10 27.27
CA ASN A 571 -4.80 -2.78 27.41
C ASN A 571 -5.42 -2.64 26.02
N TRP A 572 -6.71 -2.33 25.94
CA TRP A 572 -7.42 -2.21 24.66
C TRP A 572 -6.79 -1.18 23.68
N ALA A 573 -6.08 -0.17 24.22
CA ALA A 573 -5.48 0.90 23.44
C ALA A 573 -4.00 0.67 23.08
N ASN A 574 -3.26 -0.12 23.86
CA ASN A 574 -1.80 -0.19 23.76
C ASN A 574 -1.31 -1.62 23.57
N SER A 575 -0.45 -1.81 22.57
CA SER A 575 0.21 -3.10 22.34
C SER A 575 1.67 -2.91 21.94
N LEU A 576 2.48 -3.91 22.27
CA LEU A 576 3.86 -4.04 21.85
C LEU A 576 4.03 -5.37 21.13
N LYS A 577 4.70 -5.32 19.98
CA LYS A 577 5.01 -6.50 19.17
C LYS A 577 6.51 -6.57 18.92
N LEU A 578 7.12 -7.71 19.15
CA LEU A 578 8.48 -8.04 18.78
C LEU A 578 8.43 -9.11 17.69
N SER A 579 9.24 -8.98 16.65
CA SER A 579 9.21 -9.90 15.52
C SER A 579 10.59 -10.15 14.95
N TYR A 580 10.81 -11.38 14.51
CA TYR A 580 11.93 -11.80 13.70
C TYR A 580 11.42 -12.55 12.46
N ALA A 581 11.95 -12.23 11.30
CA ALA A 581 11.68 -12.95 10.06
C ALA A 581 12.95 -13.09 9.23
N ALA A 582 13.19 -14.29 8.69
CA ALA A 582 14.11 -14.49 7.60
C ALA A 582 13.35 -14.48 6.27
N SER A 583 14.02 -14.11 5.20
CA SER A 583 13.55 -14.24 3.82
C SER A 583 14.73 -14.48 2.89
N ILE A 584 14.45 -14.98 1.70
CA ILE A 584 15.45 -15.21 0.67
C ILE A 584 15.13 -14.39 -0.58
N ASN A 585 16.17 -14.15 -1.37
CA ASN A 585 16.03 -13.62 -2.72
C ASN A 585 16.89 -14.45 -3.66
N ARG A 586 16.26 -15.15 -4.59
CA ARG A 586 16.96 -15.91 -5.62
C ARG A 586 17.38 -14.97 -6.74
N PRO A 587 18.56 -15.19 -7.35
CA PRO A 587 18.95 -14.39 -8.50
C PRO A 587 17.95 -14.61 -9.64
N GLY A 588 17.36 -13.49 -10.10
CA GLY A 588 16.46 -13.50 -11.26
C GLY A 588 17.22 -13.77 -12.57
N ILE A 589 16.47 -14.05 -13.63
CA ILE A 589 17.03 -14.38 -14.95
C ILE A 589 17.98 -13.28 -15.45
N SER A 590 17.65 -12.01 -15.23
CA SER A 590 18.48 -10.87 -15.63
C SER A 590 19.85 -10.84 -14.94
N PHE A 591 19.95 -11.36 -13.72
CA PHE A 591 21.22 -11.47 -13.01
C PHE A 591 22.04 -12.69 -13.47
N LEU A 592 21.38 -13.75 -13.92
CA LEU A 592 22.00 -15.01 -14.31
C LEU A 592 22.35 -15.07 -15.80
N ASN A 593 21.67 -14.27 -16.66
CA ASN A 593 21.88 -14.35 -18.10
C ASN A 593 23.26 -13.80 -18.48
N PRO A 594 24.23 -14.66 -18.94
CA PRO A 594 25.58 -14.22 -19.26
C PRO A 594 25.66 -13.48 -20.59
N ALA A 595 24.57 -13.32 -21.32
CA ALA A 595 24.54 -12.59 -22.58
C ALA A 595 25.04 -11.16 -22.41
N VAL A 596 25.96 -10.74 -23.26
CA VAL A 596 26.56 -9.42 -23.24
C VAL A 596 25.66 -8.43 -23.98
N ILE A 597 25.30 -7.34 -23.30
CA ILE A 597 24.64 -6.17 -23.90
C ILE A 597 25.69 -5.06 -24.00
N GLU A 598 25.99 -4.64 -25.20
CA GLU A 598 27.01 -3.63 -25.46
C GLU A 598 26.45 -2.40 -26.16
N THR A 599 26.94 -1.24 -25.74
CA THR A 599 26.69 0.08 -26.33
C THR A 599 28.04 0.79 -26.50
N PRO A 600 28.12 1.93 -27.21
CA PRO A 600 29.37 2.67 -27.33
C PRO A 600 30.03 3.08 -26.01
N THR A 601 29.24 3.14 -24.92
CA THR A 601 29.71 3.66 -23.62
C THR A 601 29.59 2.67 -22.49
N SER A 602 28.93 1.52 -22.70
CA SER A 602 28.69 0.54 -21.64
C SER A 602 28.65 -0.89 -22.13
N ARG A 603 29.05 -1.83 -21.27
CA ARG A 603 28.94 -3.28 -21.45
C ARG A 603 28.35 -3.88 -20.16
N SER A 604 27.33 -4.73 -20.29
CA SER A 604 26.71 -5.39 -19.13
C SER A 604 26.40 -6.86 -19.41
N TYR A 605 26.54 -7.72 -18.40
CA TYR A 605 26.21 -9.15 -18.47
C TYR A 605 25.89 -9.69 -17.07
N GLY A 606 25.11 -10.79 -17.01
CA GLY A 606 24.80 -11.49 -15.78
C GLY A 606 25.92 -12.40 -15.30
N ASN A 607 25.71 -13.05 -14.15
CA ASN A 607 26.63 -14.00 -13.56
C ASN A 607 25.88 -15.26 -13.13
N THR A 608 26.23 -16.40 -13.69
CA THR A 608 25.63 -17.71 -13.41
C THR A 608 25.97 -18.28 -12.03
N ASP A 609 27.02 -17.78 -11.37
CA ASP A 609 27.51 -18.28 -10.08
C ASP A 609 26.76 -17.67 -8.87
N LEU A 610 25.71 -16.91 -9.12
CA LEU A 610 24.94 -16.28 -8.05
C LEU A 610 24.10 -17.28 -7.27
N GLY A 611 24.19 -17.24 -5.94
CA GLY A 611 23.36 -18.00 -5.00
C GLY A 611 22.22 -17.18 -4.39
N SER A 612 21.34 -17.85 -3.63
CA SER A 612 20.28 -17.19 -2.86
C SER A 612 20.86 -16.21 -1.85
N VAL A 613 20.25 -15.04 -1.76
CA VAL A 613 20.53 -14.03 -0.73
C VAL A 613 19.62 -14.26 0.46
N HIS A 614 20.19 -14.27 1.68
CA HIS A 614 19.41 -14.37 2.91
C HIS A 614 19.32 -13.01 3.61
N TYR A 615 18.11 -12.58 3.91
CA TYR A 615 17.82 -11.38 4.70
C TYR A 615 17.25 -11.78 6.05
N HIS A 616 17.69 -11.08 7.09
CA HIS A 616 17.19 -11.21 8.45
C HIS A 616 16.67 -9.86 8.93
N SER A 617 15.47 -9.84 9.49
CA SER A 617 14.82 -8.64 10.00
C SER A 617 14.35 -8.85 11.43
N VAL A 618 14.68 -7.90 12.30
CA VAL A 618 14.18 -7.80 13.67
C VAL A 618 13.45 -6.47 13.80
N SER A 619 12.22 -6.49 14.28
CA SER A 619 11.45 -5.27 14.50
C SER A 619 10.72 -5.28 15.82
N MET A 620 10.48 -4.08 16.38
CA MET A 620 9.66 -3.86 17.56
C MET A 620 8.63 -2.78 17.24
N THR A 621 7.34 -3.09 17.34
CA THR A 621 6.27 -2.15 17.07
C THR A 621 5.49 -1.83 18.32
N TYR A 622 5.52 -0.58 18.77
CA TYR A 622 4.57 -0.09 19.75
C TYR A 622 3.42 0.61 19.04
N MET A 623 2.19 0.28 19.42
CA MET A 623 0.98 0.87 18.86
C MET A 623 0.06 1.38 19.96
N HIS A 624 -0.43 2.60 19.78
CA HIS A 624 -1.50 3.20 20.55
C HIS A 624 -2.70 3.49 19.64
N VAL A 625 -3.88 3.05 20.06
CA VAL A 625 -5.14 3.29 19.34
C VAL A 625 -6.10 3.99 20.28
N GLY A 626 -6.42 5.25 19.99
CA GLY A 626 -7.35 6.05 20.79
C GLY A 626 -8.38 6.77 19.89
N PRO A 627 -9.47 7.29 20.47
CA PRO A 627 -10.55 7.92 19.69
C PRO A 627 -10.10 9.18 18.93
N LYS A 628 -9.15 9.91 19.47
CA LYS A 628 -8.64 11.16 18.87
C LYS A 628 -7.22 11.03 18.34
N PHE A 629 -6.47 10.05 18.81
CA PHE A 629 -5.05 9.90 18.51
C PHE A 629 -4.69 8.44 18.37
N THR A 630 -4.19 8.07 17.21
CA THR A 630 -3.65 6.73 16.91
C THR A 630 -2.24 6.90 16.39
N PHE A 631 -1.28 6.15 16.93
CA PHE A 631 0.06 6.15 16.40
C PHE A 631 0.71 4.77 16.53
N ASN A 632 1.67 4.49 15.66
CA ASN A 632 2.63 3.43 15.86
C ASN A 632 4.05 3.94 15.62
N VAL A 633 4.99 3.30 16.30
CA VAL A 633 6.43 3.51 16.13
C VAL A 633 7.09 2.14 16.00
N THR A 634 7.90 1.99 14.94
CA THR A 634 8.53 0.71 14.62
C THR A 634 10.00 0.94 14.33
N PRO A 635 10.92 0.77 15.29
CA PRO A 635 12.31 0.50 15.00
C PRO A 635 12.47 -0.89 14.38
N GLN A 636 13.26 -0.97 13.32
CA GLN A 636 13.61 -2.18 12.60
C GLN A 636 15.08 -2.24 12.30
N PHE A 637 15.68 -3.40 12.45
CA PHE A 637 17.03 -3.71 12.01
C PHE A 637 16.99 -4.85 11.01
N GLN A 638 17.56 -4.64 9.83
CA GLN A 638 17.65 -5.64 8.77
C GLN A 638 19.10 -5.79 8.33
N PHE A 639 19.52 -7.04 8.05
CA PHE A 639 20.83 -7.31 7.53
C PHE A 639 20.87 -8.47 6.56
N SER A 640 21.86 -8.44 5.66
CA SER A 640 22.26 -9.55 4.79
C SER A 640 23.80 -9.55 4.66
N ASN A 641 24.38 -10.75 4.65
CA ASN A 641 25.83 -10.91 4.53
C ASN A 641 26.29 -11.39 3.15
N ASN A 642 25.37 -11.78 2.28
CA ASN A 642 25.65 -12.34 0.95
C ASN A 642 24.77 -11.70 -0.14
N GLY A 643 24.42 -10.41 0.00
CA GLY A 643 23.61 -9.68 -0.97
C GLY A 643 24.25 -9.68 -2.37
N ILE A 644 23.41 -9.72 -3.39
CA ILE A 644 23.84 -9.50 -4.77
C ILE A 644 24.09 -8.01 -4.96
N GLY A 645 25.29 -7.65 -5.33
CA GLY A 645 25.70 -6.28 -5.65
C GLY A 645 26.19 -6.16 -7.08
N ALA A 646 25.98 -5.01 -7.72
CA ALA A 646 26.61 -4.70 -8.99
C ALA A 646 28.12 -4.54 -8.78
N VAL A 647 28.89 -5.12 -9.66
CA VAL A 647 30.34 -4.94 -9.79
C VAL A 647 30.58 -4.08 -11.02
N LYS A 648 31.16 -2.90 -10.85
CA LYS A 648 31.34 -1.92 -11.92
C LYS A 648 32.81 -1.50 -12.01
N TRP A 649 33.32 -1.42 -13.22
CA TRP A 649 34.66 -0.90 -13.51
C TRP A 649 34.66 -0.18 -14.85
N ALA A 650 35.76 0.51 -15.16
CA ALA A 650 35.99 1.10 -16.45
C ALA A 650 36.99 0.23 -17.24
N ASP A 651 36.60 -0.15 -18.47
CA ASP A 651 37.49 -0.74 -19.48
C ASP A 651 37.77 0.34 -20.55
N GLY A 652 38.83 1.08 -20.37
CA GLY A 652 39.12 2.29 -21.13
C GLY A 652 38.02 3.35 -20.90
N LEU A 653 37.26 3.66 -21.93
CA LEU A 653 36.13 4.61 -21.89
C LEU A 653 34.75 3.93 -21.87
N VAL A 654 34.74 2.61 -21.75
CA VAL A 654 33.49 1.80 -21.64
C VAL A 654 33.26 1.42 -20.18
N GLN A 655 32.09 1.70 -19.64
CA GLN A 655 31.71 1.25 -18.31
C GLN A 655 31.21 -0.20 -18.37
N VAL A 656 31.87 -1.10 -17.65
CA VAL A 656 31.47 -2.50 -17.55
C VAL A 656 30.73 -2.77 -16.25
N SER A 657 29.70 -3.60 -16.29
CA SER A 657 28.95 -4.03 -15.11
C SER A 657 28.52 -5.49 -15.15
N THR A 658 28.65 -6.15 -14.01
CA THR A 658 28.16 -7.51 -13.72
C THR A 658 27.65 -7.58 -12.28
N TYR A 659 27.39 -8.78 -11.75
CA TYR A 659 26.83 -8.99 -10.42
C TYR A 659 27.63 -10.05 -9.64
N ALA A 660 27.68 -9.90 -8.30
CA ALA A 660 28.29 -10.88 -7.42
C ALA A 660 27.62 -10.89 -6.03
N ASN A 661 27.68 -12.03 -5.32
CA ASN A 661 27.21 -12.18 -3.93
C ASN A 661 28.23 -11.64 -2.92
N THR A 662 28.67 -10.39 -3.07
CA THR A 662 29.72 -9.77 -2.26
C THR A 662 29.21 -8.69 -1.32
N LEU A 663 27.93 -8.34 -1.42
CA LEU A 663 27.35 -7.21 -0.71
C LEU A 663 26.91 -7.60 0.70
N LYS A 664 27.42 -6.88 1.71
CA LYS A 664 26.90 -6.89 3.08
C LYS A 664 26.06 -5.64 3.29
N THR A 665 24.82 -5.82 3.75
CA THR A 665 23.90 -4.73 3.99
C THR A 665 23.43 -4.73 5.44
N TYR A 666 23.41 -3.54 6.05
CA TYR A 666 22.86 -3.30 7.37
C TYR A 666 21.97 -2.07 7.29
N SER A 667 20.74 -2.18 7.72
CA SER A 667 19.76 -1.09 7.70
C SER A 667 19.06 -0.98 9.05
N THR A 668 19.15 0.18 9.67
CA THR A 668 18.34 0.50 10.87
C THR A 668 17.34 1.56 10.50
N THR A 669 16.07 1.28 10.62
CA THR A 669 14.99 2.19 10.23
C THR A 669 14.06 2.43 11.41
N LEU A 670 13.68 3.68 11.64
CA LEU A 670 12.61 4.09 12.55
C LEU A 670 11.45 4.58 11.70
N SER A 671 10.34 3.85 11.73
CA SER A 671 9.08 4.22 11.06
C SER A 671 8.07 4.73 12.08
N ALA A 672 7.32 5.74 11.72
CA ALA A 672 6.25 6.30 12.55
C ALA A 672 5.02 6.61 11.69
N PHE A 673 3.87 6.27 12.23
CA PHE A 673 2.58 6.70 11.73
C PHE A 673 1.82 7.40 12.84
N VAL A 674 1.18 8.51 12.51
CA VAL A 674 0.33 9.28 13.43
C VAL A 674 -0.96 9.66 12.70
N GLN A 675 -2.09 9.39 13.33
CA GLN A 675 -3.38 9.93 12.96
C GLN A 675 -3.95 10.71 14.14
N TRP A 676 -4.29 11.95 13.92
CA TRP A 676 -4.79 12.85 14.96
C TRP A 676 -6.06 13.58 14.50
N MET A 677 -7.14 13.34 15.24
CA MET A 677 -8.39 14.09 15.12
C MET A 677 -8.23 15.39 15.89
N ALA A 678 -7.54 16.37 15.30
CA ALA A 678 -7.18 17.63 15.95
C ALA A 678 -8.42 18.42 16.41
N LEU A 679 -9.47 18.40 15.59
CA LEU A 679 -10.80 18.94 15.87
C LEU A 679 -11.86 17.93 15.39
N PRO A 680 -13.13 18.04 15.80
CA PRO A 680 -14.18 17.08 15.42
C PRO A 680 -14.34 16.85 13.90
N LYS A 681 -13.88 17.82 13.09
CA LYS A 681 -13.96 17.79 11.62
C LYS A 681 -12.61 17.91 10.93
N THR A 682 -11.50 17.77 11.68
CA THR A 682 -10.14 17.92 11.17
C THR A 682 -9.35 16.66 11.46
N ASN A 683 -8.94 15.96 10.44
CA ASN A 683 -8.05 14.79 10.52
C ASN A 683 -6.65 15.18 10.02
N VAL A 684 -5.64 14.99 10.84
CA VAL A 684 -4.22 15.15 10.51
C VAL A 684 -3.58 13.78 10.49
N MET A 685 -2.89 13.45 9.43
CA MET A 685 -2.18 12.20 9.28
C MET A 685 -0.72 12.46 8.91
N PHE A 686 0.17 11.74 9.56
CA PHE A 686 1.59 11.72 9.26
C PHE A 686 2.05 10.27 9.13
N ASN A 687 2.82 9.99 8.09
CA ASN A 687 3.47 8.71 7.87
C ASN A 687 4.91 8.99 7.42
N GLY A 688 5.89 8.39 8.07
CA GLY A 688 7.27 8.63 7.71
C GLY A 688 8.23 7.60 8.28
N SER A 689 9.42 7.57 7.69
CA SER A 689 10.54 6.80 8.20
C SER A 689 11.84 7.56 8.02
N ILE A 690 12.76 7.29 8.95
CA ILE A 690 14.17 7.69 8.86
C ILE A 690 15.01 6.44 9.09
N GLY A 691 16.02 6.23 8.25
CA GLY A 691 16.87 5.05 8.32
C GLY A 691 18.32 5.36 8.06
N TYR A 692 19.19 4.65 8.75
CA TYR A 692 20.62 4.61 8.46
C TYR A 692 20.91 3.30 7.73
N ASN A 693 21.48 3.39 6.53
CA ASN A 693 21.87 2.28 5.68
C ASN A 693 23.38 2.24 5.55
N TYR A 694 23.94 1.04 5.71
CA TYR A 694 25.38 0.78 5.57
C TYR A 694 25.58 -0.42 4.64
N TYR A 695 26.24 -0.18 3.50
CA TYR A 695 26.57 -1.18 2.48
C TYR A 695 28.08 -1.34 2.41
N LYS A 696 28.54 -2.59 2.32
CA LYS A 696 29.96 -2.92 2.26
C LYS A 696 30.21 -4.14 1.38
N SER A 697 31.26 -4.08 0.57
CA SER A 697 31.88 -5.23 -0.07
C SER A 697 33.34 -5.27 0.31
N ASN A 698 33.78 -6.37 0.93
CA ASN A 698 35.18 -6.56 1.27
C ASN A 698 36.05 -6.86 0.02
N GLU A 699 35.44 -7.59 -0.95
CA GLU A 699 36.13 -7.98 -2.19
C GLU A 699 36.41 -6.78 -3.08
N LEU A 700 35.43 -5.87 -3.17
CA LEU A 700 35.60 -4.62 -3.94
C LEU A 700 36.30 -3.51 -3.15
N ASN A 701 36.58 -3.74 -1.87
CA ASN A 701 37.10 -2.72 -0.94
C ASN A 701 36.27 -1.42 -0.95
N LEU A 702 34.93 -1.56 -1.09
CA LEU A 702 33.98 -0.45 -1.14
C LEU A 702 33.05 -0.45 0.06
N LYS A 703 32.70 0.74 0.54
CA LYS A 703 31.68 0.96 1.54
C LYS A 703 30.87 2.22 1.21
N ASN A 704 29.61 2.22 1.53
CA ASN A 704 28.72 3.38 1.39
C ASN A 704 27.74 3.41 2.56
N ASP A 705 27.56 4.57 3.17
CA ASP A 705 26.61 4.74 4.25
C ASP A 705 25.87 6.07 4.16
N ARG A 706 24.59 6.06 4.54
CA ARG A 706 23.72 7.23 4.44
C ARG A 706 22.52 7.12 5.35
N ILE A 707 22.08 8.32 5.78
CA ILE A 707 20.74 8.49 6.30
C ILE A 707 19.80 8.74 5.13
N SER A 708 18.70 7.99 5.08
CA SER A 708 17.57 8.18 4.18
C SER A 708 16.34 8.55 4.97
N GLY A 709 15.39 9.25 4.33
CA GLY A 709 14.13 9.59 4.97
C GLY A 709 13.02 9.76 3.96
N ASN A 710 11.82 9.43 4.40
CA ASN A 710 10.61 9.74 3.69
C ASN A 710 9.54 10.17 4.68
N PHE A 711 8.67 11.06 4.26
CA PHE A 711 7.44 11.36 4.99
C PHE A 711 6.31 11.76 4.03
N PHE A 712 5.10 11.54 4.49
CA PHE A 712 3.87 12.02 3.91
C PHE A 712 3.00 12.58 5.03
N ALA A 713 2.55 13.82 4.88
CA ALA A 713 1.59 14.45 5.78
C ALA A 713 0.33 14.81 5.00
N ASN A 714 -0.82 14.59 5.60
CA ASN A 714 -2.12 14.95 5.04
C ASN A 714 -2.98 15.61 6.11
N VAL A 715 -3.67 16.67 5.71
CA VAL A 715 -4.67 17.34 6.54
C VAL A 715 -5.98 17.32 5.77
N THR A 716 -7.01 16.76 6.38
CA THR A 716 -8.37 16.71 5.81
C THR A 716 -9.32 17.50 6.71
N GLN A 717 -10.02 18.46 6.12
CA GLN A 717 -11.03 19.29 6.78
C GLN A 717 -12.41 19.03 6.19
N PHE A 718 -13.35 18.58 7.01
CA PHE A 718 -14.76 18.48 6.63
C PHE A 718 -15.44 19.82 6.84
N LEU A 719 -16.05 20.32 5.78
CA LEU A 719 -16.73 21.61 5.71
C LEU A 719 -18.24 21.42 5.59
N PRO A 720 -19.06 22.46 5.81
CA PRO A 720 -20.49 22.44 5.52
C PRO A 720 -20.76 22.01 4.07
N TRP A 721 -22.01 21.65 3.75
CA TRP A 721 -22.49 21.23 2.43
C TRP A 721 -21.82 19.97 1.87
N LYS A 722 -21.38 19.06 2.73
CA LYS A 722 -20.65 17.82 2.36
C LYS A 722 -19.38 18.10 1.57
N LEU A 723 -18.75 19.25 1.77
CA LEU A 723 -17.45 19.58 1.20
C LEU A 723 -16.34 19.01 2.08
N GLN A 724 -15.30 18.48 1.42
CA GLN A 724 -14.07 18.03 2.04
C GLN A 724 -12.89 18.68 1.34
N LEU A 725 -12.07 19.38 2.11
CA LEU A 725 -10.80 19.94 1.65
C LEU A 725 -9.67 19.08 2.22
N SER A 726 -8.78 18.62 1.37
CA SER A 726 -7.57 17.91 1.79
C SER A 726 -6.33 18.58 1.20
N GLY A 727 -5.28 18.71 2.04
CA GLY A 727 -3.96 19.14 1.62
C GLY A 727 -2.93 18.10 2.00
N PHE A 728 -1.94 17.85 1.15
CA PHE A 728 -0.87 16.92 1.43
C PHE A 728 0.50 17.47 1.05
N ALA A 729 1.52 17.01 1.76
CA ALA A 729 2.92 17.26 1.45
C ALA A 729 3.77 16.03 1.78
N GLY A 730 4.82 15.82 1.02
CA GLY A 730 5.73 14.70 1.24
C GLY A 730 7.15 14.99 0.76
N MET A 731 8.06 14.19 1.28
CA MET A 731 9.47 14.16 0.91
C MET A 731 9.91 12.70 0.77
N TRP A 732 10.78 12.46 -0.19
CA TRP A 732 11.38 11.16 -0.39
C TRP A 732 12.81 11.29 -0.91
N GLY A 733 13.70 10.36 -0.50
CA GLY A 733 15.06 10.22 -1.02
C GLY A 733 16.16 10.41 0.00
N GLY A 734 17.37 10.76 -0.47
CA GLY A 734 18.56 11.02 0.36
C GLY A 734 19.35 9.77 0.73
N GLY A 735 18.91 8.56 0.32
CA GLY A 735 19.54 7.29 0.69
C GLY A 735 20.70 6.86 -0.20
N ILE A 736 21.17 5.63 0.04
CA ILE A 736 22.10 4.89 -0.81
C ILE A 736 21.36 4.42 -2.05
N ASN A 737 21.98 4.55 -3.21
CA ASN A 737 21.52 3.96 -4.45
C ASN A 737 22.09 2.53 -4.61
N ASP A 738 23.41 2.42 -4.52
CA ASP A 738 24.17 1.16 -4.54
C ASP A 738 25.50 1.36 -3.77
N LEU A 739 26.45 0.44 -3.88
CA LEU A 739 27.79 0.63 -3.31
C LEU A 739 28.48 1.91 -3.81
N TYR A 740 28.17 2.37 -5.01
CA TYR A 740 28.89 3.43 -5.70
C TYR A 740 28.27 4.81 -5.50
N GLY A 741 26.98 4.89 -5.16
CA GLY A 741 26.30 6.16 -5.25
C GLY A 741 25.20 6.43 -4.23
N ARG A 742 24.64 7.63 -4.34
CA ARG A 742 23.58 8.14 -3.48
C ARG A 742 22.43 8.76 -4.27
N MET A 743 21.26 8.70 -3.70
CA MET A 743 20.04 9.23 -4.25
C MET A 743 19.78 10.67 -3.81
N GLY A 744 19.23 11.49 -4.68
CA GLY A 744 18.73 12.82 -4.36
C GLY A 744 17.43 12.79 -3.55
N THR A 745 16.96 13.97 -3.18
CA THR A 745 15.70 14.16 -2.43
C THR A 745 14.68 14.89 -3.27
N ILE A 746 13.41 14.47 -3.17
CA ILE A 746 12.27 15.08 -3.85
C ILE A 746 11.25 15.54 -2.81
N PHE A 747 10.65 16.72 -3.05
CA PHE A 747 9.50 17.23 -2.31
C PHE A 747 8.29 17.31 -3.25
N PHE A 748 7.12 16.97 -2.75
CA PHE A 748 5.86 17.07 -3.47
C PHE A 748 4.73 17.51 -2.55
N HIS A 749 3.71 18.13 -3.12
CA HIS A 749 2.54 18.62 -2.39
C HIS A 749 1.32 18.72 -3.31
N GLY A 750 0.15 18.82 -2.70
CA GLY A 750 -1.08 18.98 -3.47
C GLY A 750 -2.29 19.26 -2.59
N PHE A 751 -3.42 19.53 -3.26
CA PHE A 751 -4.70 19.82 -2.65
C PHE A 751 -5.81 19.11 -3.41
N SER A 752 -6.88 18.76 -2.70
CA SER A 752 -8.11 18.29 -3.32
C SER A 752 -9.33 18.89 -2.63
N LEU A 753 -10.35 19.17 -3.43
CA LEU A 753 -11.67 19.60 -2.98
C LEU A 753 -12.70 18.61 -3.50
N GLN A 754 -13.42 17.98 -2.58
CA GLN A 754 -14.40 16.96 -2.91
C GLN A 754 -15.78 17.36 -2.39
N ARG A 755 -16.82 17.02 -3.15
CA ARG A 755 -18.22 17.14 -2.72
C ARG A 755 -19.04 15.93 -3.15
N SER A 756 -19.88 15.45 -2.24
CA SER A 756 -20.86 14.38 -2.52
C SER A 756 -22.24 14.98 -2.76
N PHE A 757 -22.96 14.41 -3.74
CA PHE A 757 -24.28 14.81 -4.22
C PHE A 757 -25.21 13.61 -4.25
N LEU A 758 -26.49 13.87 -4.48
CA LEU A 758 -27.58 12.92 -4.54
C LEU A 758 -27.90 12.26 -3.18
N LYS A 759 -29.00 11.51 -3.14
CA LYS A 759 -29.37 10.73 -1.97
C LYS A 759 -28.32 9.64 -1.72
N GLU A 760 -28.00 9.39 -0.45
CA GLU A 760 -26.98 8.41 -0.03
C GLU A 760 -25.57 8.68 -0.61
N ASP A 761 -25.26 9.94 -0.92
CA ASP A 761 -23.94 10.34 -1.46
C ASP A 761 -23.50 9.54 -2.69
N ARG A 762 -24.47 9.22 -3.59
CA ARG A 762 -24.23 8.34 -4.75
C ARG A 762 -23.32 8.95 -5.80
N LEU A 763 -23.31 10.26 -5.95
CA LEU A 763 -22.41 10.95 -6.89
C LEU A 763 -21.36 11.74 -6.11
N THR A 764 -20.10 11.55 -6.40
CA THR A 764 -19.00 12.31 -5.81
C THR A 764 -18.16 12.94 -6.92
N VAL A 765 -17.82 14.21 -6.73
CA VAL A 765 -16.95 14.97 -7.63
C VAL A 765 -15.78 15.50 -6.82
N GLN A 766 -14.56 15.29 -7.31
CA GLN A 766 -13.32 15.78 -6.72
C GLN A 766 -12.51 16.58 -7.74
N LEU A 767 -12.04 17.74 -7.33
CA LEU A 767 -11.03 18.53 -8.04
C LEU A 767 -9.69 18.31 -7.33
N GLN A 768 -8.63 18.11 -8.09
CA GLN A 768 -7.30 17.84 -7.58
C GLN A 768 -6.27 18.76 -8.21
N ALA A 769 -5.32 19.25 -7.41
CA ALA A 769 -4.17 20.02 -7.84
C ALA A 769 -2.89 19.40 -7.25
N ILE A 770 -2.01 18.89 -8.11
CA ILE A 770 -0.71 18.32 -7.74
C ILE A 770 0.37 19.32 -8.10
N MET A 771 1.29 19.59 -7.19
CA MET A 771 2.38 20.56 -7.36
C MET A 771 1.90 21.92 -7.91
N PRO A 772 0.79 22.49 -7.37
CA PRO A 772 0.26 23.76 -7.90
C PRO A 772 1.24 24.92 -7.69
N PHE A 773 2.07 24.87 -6.65
CA PHE A 773 3.09 25.85 -6.33
C PHE A 773 4.49 25.35 -6.69
N GLY A 774 5.41 26.25 -6.99
CA GLY A 774 6.77 25.92 -7.37
C GLY A 774 6.98 25.76 -8.88
N GLY A 775 8.04 25.09 -9.29
CA GLY A 775 8.40 24.86 -10.70
C GLY A 775 7.44 23.90 -11.41
N LYS A 776 7.38 24.01 -12.74
CA LYS A 776 6.63 23.08 -13.59
C LYS A 776 7.19 21.66 -13.50
N TYR A 777 8.49 21.53 -13.30
CA TYR A 777 9.22 20.27 -13.25
C TYR A 777 9.65 19.95 -11.84
N MET A 778 9.58 18.68 -11.51
CA MET A 778 10.21 18.09 -10.34
C MET A 778 11.53 17.48 -10.76
N SER A 779 12.57 17.69 -9.96
CA SER A 779 13.94 17.29 -10.28
C SER A 779 14.54 16.46 -9.17
N MET A 780 15.22 15.38 -9.54
CA MET A 780 16.03 14.55 -8.64
C MET A 780 17.45 14.42 -9.19
N LYS A 781 18.46 14.57 -8.35
CA LYS A 781 19.86 14.42 -8.73
C LYS A 781 20.50 13.28 -7.94
N ASN A 782 20.88 12.22 -8.64
CA ASN A 782 21.62 11.09 -8.10
C ASN A 782 23.11 11.29 -8.33
N TYR A 783 23.94 10.73 -7.47
CA TYR A 783 25.38 10.87 -7.53
C TYR A 783 26.07 9.51 -7.50
N ILE A 784 27.12 9.36 -8.29
CA ILE A 784 28.11 8.29 -8.20
C ILE A 784 29.33 8.90 -7.53
N THR A 785 29.69 8.43 -6.33
CA THR A 785 30.67 9.09 -5.48
C THR A 785 32.00 8.32 -5.33
N GLN A 786 32.04 7.09 -5.82
CA GLN A 786 33.23 6.23 -5.73
C GLN A 786 33.25 5.19 -6.86
N GLY A 787 34.38 4.52 -7.06
CA GLY A 787 34.66 3.60 -8.16
C GLY A 787 35.40 4.26 -9.29
N ASP A 788 35.59 3.54 -10.40
CA ASP A 788 36.32 4.00 -11.57
C ASP A 788 35.62 5.13 -12.32
N VAL A 789 34.34 5.28 -12.14
CA VAL A 789 33.52 6.36 -12.71
C VAL A 789 32.79 7.06 -11.60
N THR A 790 32.93 8.38 -11.49
CA THR A 790 32.21 9.24 -10.57
C THR A 790 31.39 10.25 -11.34
N GLY A 791 30.32 10.81 -10.71
CA GLY A 791 29.50 11.78 -11.44
C GLY A 791 28.10 11.96 -10.87
N TRP A 792 27.19 12.36 -11.72
CA TRP A 792 25.80 12.58 -11.35
C TRP A 792 24.85 12.44 -12.52
N THR A 793 23.60 12.10 -12.22
CA THR A 793 22.48 12.13 -13.16
C THR A 793 21.33 12.91 -12.54
N ARG A 794 20.78 13.87 -13.28
CA ARG A 794 19.58 14.62 -12.91
C ARG A 794 18.41 14.16 -13.77
N TYR A 795 17.31 13.84 -13.12
CA TYR A 795 16.03 13.54 -13.72
C TYR A 795 15.10 14.73 -13.52
N GLU A 796 14.35 15.10 -14.55
CA GLU A 796 13.37 16.18 -14.51
C GLU A 796 12.09 15.71 -15.19
N GLN A 797 10.96 15.74 -14.44
CA GLN A 797 9.65 15.35 -14.95
C GLN A 797 8.61 16.43 -14.65
N GLN A 798 7.68 16.64 -15.58
CA GLN A 798 6.59 17.59 -15.35
C GLN A 798 5.67 17.08 -14.26
N ALA A 799 5.62 17.77 -13.12
CA ALA A 799 4.87 17.38 -11.93
C ALA A 799 3.52 18.09 -11.80
N ARG A 800 3.40 19.36 -12.28
CA ARG A 800 2.17 20.14 -12.12
C ARG A 800 1.01 19.51 -12.89
N SER A 801 -0.07 19.16 -12.18
CA SER A 801 -1.28 18.57 -12.74
C SER A 801 -2.53 19.10 -12.04
N PHE A 802 -3.58 19.35 -12.81
CA PHE A 802 -4.93 19.68 -12.34
C PHE A 802 -5.90 18.67 -12.95
N GLY A 803 -6.68 18.02 -12.11
CA GLY A 803 -7.56 16.94 -12.54
C GLY A 803 -8.95 17.01 -11.92
N VAL A 804 -9.87 16.29 -12.55
CA VAL A 804 -11.22 16.04 -12.07
C VAL A 804 -11.47 14.54 -12.02
N ASN A 805 -12.06 14.10 -10.90
CA ASN A 805 -12.52 12.73 -10.72
C ASN A 805 -14.02 12.74 -10.40
N ILE A 806 -14.78 11.87 -11.02
CA ILE A 806 -16.23 11.70 -10.81
C ILE A 806 -16.49 10.24 -10.55
N SER A 807 -17.29 9.92 -9.52
CA SER A 807 -17.74 8.56 -9.25
C SER A 807 -19.23 8.51 -8.97
N TYR A 808 -19.90 7.48 -9.48
CA TYR A 808 -21.33 7.23 -9.29
C TYR A 808 -21.55 5.80 -8.81
N ARG A 809 -22.23 5.67 -7.67
CA ARG A 809 -22.60 4.40 -7.05
C ARG A 809 -24.08 4.10 -7.32
N PHE A 810 -24.39 2.91 -7.78
CA PHE A 810 -25.74 2.46 -8.10
C PHE A 810 -26.06 1.11 -7.48
N GLY A 811 -27.34 0.82 -7.38
CA GLY A 811 -27.84 -0.41 -6.77
C GLY A 811 -27.70 -0.46 -5.26
N SER A 812 -28.14 -1.55 -4.69
CA SER A 812 -27.92 -1.91 -3.28
C SER A 812 -27.77 -3.43 -3.23
N LEU A 813 -26.62 -3.88 -2.80
CA LEU A 813 -26.32 -5.30 -2.61
C LEU A 813 -25.58 -5.44 -1.29
N SER A 814 -25.94 -6.47 -0.54
CA SER A 814 -25.28 -6.76 0.70
C SER A 814 -24.78 -8.20 0.77
N THR A 815 -24.05 -8.63 -0.26
CA THR A 815 -23.34 -9.89 -0.28
C THR A 815 -21.93 -9.73 -0.84
N ARG A 816 -21.06 -10.69 -0.59
CA ARG A 816 -19.65 -10.70 -1.02
C ARG A 816 -19.27 -12.04 -1.63
N VAL A 817 -18.35 -12.02 -2.58
CA VAL A 817 -17.65 -13.23 -3.01
C VAL A 817 -16.81 -13.72 -1.85
N LYS A 818 -17.15 -14.86 -1.27
CA LYS A 818 -16.37 -15.50 -0.23
C LYS A 818 -15.12 -16.13 -0.83
N LYS A 819 -14.02 -16.09 -0.10
CA LYS A 819 -12.73 -16.64 -0.49
C LYS A 819 -12.31 -17.66 0.52
N ALA A 820 -11.54 -18.66 0.08
CA ALA A 820 -10.91 -19.61 0.97
C ALA A 820 -10.01 -18.87 1.96
N ASP A 821 -9.96 -19.32 3.22
CA ASP A 821 -9.13 -18.72 4.26
C ASP A 821 -7.64 -18.79 3.92
N LYS A 822 -7.27 -19.77 3.10
CA LYS A 822 -5.95 -19.93 2.49
C LYS A 822 -6.07 -20.16 1.00
N SER A 823 -5.12 -19.67 0.23
CA SER A 823 -5.01 -19.89 -1.21
C SER A 823 -3.56 -19.74 -1.64
N ILE A 824 -3.29 -20.02 -2.91
CA ILE A 824 -1.95 -19.96 -3.50
C ILE A 824 -1.36 -18.57 -3.39
N ASP A 825 -0.09 -18.53 -3.03
CA ASP A 825 0.72 -17.40 -2.72
C ASP A 825 2.05 -17.53 -3.46
N ASN A 826 2.10 -17.08 -4.73
CA ASN A 826 3.31 -17.09 -5.55
C ASN A 826 3.68 -15.65 -5.90
N ASP A 827 4.80 -15.23 -5.43
CA ASP A 827 5.28 -13.87 -5.64
C ASP A 827 6.74 -13.81 -6.08
N ASP A 828 7.38 -14.97 -6.18
CA ASP A 828 8.74 -15.14 -6.65
C ASP A 828 8.78 -15.36 -8.18
N LEU A 829 8.14 -14.47 -8.94
CA LEU A 829 8.14 -14.55 -10.39
C LEU A 829 9.56 -14.33 -10.95
N ILE A 830 10.15 -15.38 -11.48
CA ILE A 830 11.45 -15.28 -12.18
C ILE A 830 11.26 -14.48 -13.47
N GLY A 831 12.05 -13.44 -13.64
CA GLY A 831 11.91 -12.48 -14.73
C GLY A 831 11.48 -11.09 -14.26
N SER A 832 10.87 -10.98 -13.09
CA SER A 832 10.73 -9.73 -12.37
C SER A 832 11.91 -9.56 -11.41
N GLY A 833 13.14 -9.61 -11.90
CA GLY A 833 14.25 -9.14 -11.09
C GLY A 833 13.96 -7.70 -10.71
N LYS A 834 13.39 -7.46 -9.53
CA LYS A 834 13.51 -6.15 -8.92
C LYS A 834 14.99 -5.88 -8.84
N GLN A 835 15.52 -5.13 -9.79
CA GLN A 835 16.77 -4.47 -9.57
C GLN A 835 16.61 -3.75 -8.23
N SER A 836 17.20 -4.32 -7.18
CA SER A 836 17.28 -3.68 -5.90
C SER A 836 17.90 -2.31 -6.16
N GLY A 837 17.06 -1.28 -6.25
CA GLY A 837 17.41 0.14 -6.15
C GLY A 837 18.66 0.68 -6.84
N GLY A 838 19.28 -0.08 -7.67
CA GLY A 838 20.24 0.44 -8.62
C GLY A 838 19.44 0.92 -9.82
N ASN A 839 18.94 2.16 -9.81
CA ASN A 839 18.92 2.87 -11.07
C ASN A 839 20.31 2.63 -11.64
N ALA A 840 20.40 1.79 -12.66
CA ALA A 840 21.48 1.95 -13.60
C ALA A 840 21.30 3.34 -14.19
N SER A 841 21.73 4.35 -13.45
CA SER A 841 22.15 5.60 -14.02
C SER A 841 23.42 5.32 -14.80
N GLY A 842 23.33 4.34 -15.65
CA GLY A 842 24.19 4.20 -16.80
C GLY A 842 23.85 5.40 -17.63
N THR A 843 24.71 6.33 -17.57
CA THR A 843 24.87 7.37 -18.56
C THR A 843 24.89 6.71 -19.92
N GLY A 844 24.00 7.12 -20.71
CA GLY A 844 23.95 6.75 -22.08
C GLY A 844 23.38 5.35 -22.28
N ASN A 845 22.25 5.34 -22.88
CA ASN A 845 21.77 4.24 -23.68
C ASN A 845 21.72 2.88 -22.97
N THR A 846 20.96 2.79 -21.91
CA THR A 846 20.15 1.59 -21.82
C THR A 846 19.26 1.62 -23.07
N PRO A 847 19.37 0.66 -23.97
CA PRO A 847 18.28 0.45 -24.91
C PRO A 847 17.05 0.37 -24.04
N VAL A 848 16.04 1.19 -24.30
CA VAL A 848 14.79 1.25 -23.56
C VAL A 848 13.99 -0.06 -23.71
N GLY A 849 14.63 -1.16 -24.02
CA GLY A 849 14.12 -2.52 -23.93
C GLY A 849 13.87 -3.01 -22.51
N GLY A 850 14.16 -2.21 -21.52
CA GLY A 850 14.02 -2.57 -20.11
C GLY A 850 12.76 -2.07 -19.40
N MET A 851 11.82 -1.41 -20.05
CA MET A 851 10.55 -1.06 -19.41
C MET A 851 9.50 -2.17 -19.46
N GLY A 852 9.79 -3.26 -20.11
CA GLY A 852 8.94 -4.44 -20.08
C GLY A 852 9.58 -5.53 -19.25
N GLY A 853 9.53 -5.45 -17.93
CA GLY A 853 9.93 -6.61 -17.15
C GLY A 853 10.93 -6.38 -16.05
N GLY A 854 11.01 -5.21 -15.54
CA GLY A 854 11.86 -5.01 -14.41
C GLY A 854 11.06 -4.82 -13.14
N ASN A 855 10.39 -5.85 -12.63
CA ASN A 855 10.30 -6.11 -11.18
C ASN A 855 9.40 -7.26 -10.90
#